data_c00a6a22d60267cd53b0afb82c4bd58e
#
_entry.id   c00a6a22d60267cd53b0afb82c4bd58e
#
_cell.length_a   1.000
_cell.length_b   1.000
_cell.length_c   1.000
_cell.angle_alpha   90.00
_cell.angle_beta   90.00
_cell.angle_gamma   90.00
#
_symmetry.space_group_name_H-M   'P 1'
#
loop_
_entity.id
_entity.type
_entity.pdbx_description
1 polymer ?
#
loop_
_entity_poly.entity_id
_entity_poly.type
_entity_poly.pdbx_seq_one_letter_code
_entity_poly.pdbx_strand_id
1 'polypeptide(L)'
;MKNFIAILRRYRVAMVMNFVGLVLAFTAFIVLLTQVEHQINFDRHYPTAGRIYRVDKVGIGNDDIFRNIVPRGYADDIIGSSPHIVAGSIDCPFMGESVFNAVMDNGSIPFAFKTETDVIYPDFFEIFGAKIVEGSADALNDLSQIAIPQSLARKLYGDESAIGRIMTHNEGYKFGAGRTKQFSVGAVYKDFPKNSQPGNKIYLNIGSLHEGNFGGANFACWVLLDSSDSKELVEQNFNENYNYTDSDWLTDIELTPIESIYFEDEGSTIWKTGSRKQAWVLICISILVMLIGGINYATFFTSLAPMRVKAVNTRKVLGSSVWKLRGELILEAVLFCIAAFAVALAVTSPISEWLVAQRISDITFRLSSHCSLIMLSGAIAIVIGLVAGMYPSIYVTSMPTAFALQGNFAFSAAGRRFRTILISLQFAITFILMIFALNVFRQNEYMISYDTGFEKDQIAVVELSSEQYQFKSEWLQERLCSLPEVEDVAFALEGMGFSDSYSTFTFELEGQEVRCFSIYCSHNFLDVMGIPVIEGRNFMESDAYFGCAIMNKTLKDKGVKISTMEGVGEIIGQTGEVRVNSLRHETAPICYILVPKEFATMNFTYIRLKRGYDRQDVTDKIEAVLKEMDLTYPFEIEFYDDVMERVYEPEIKQGKIISIFSILAAALSLIGVFGQVLLDVQYKRRDLAVMKVYGADTAGLVMDGLKRYTLIAATAFAIAVPVSCFAVSRWLVNFAEHITMSAWTFILTFIVILALTLLIAGLQFWRSATTDPAEVLRKE
;
A
#
# COMPACT_ATOMS: atom_id res chain seq x y z
N MET A 1 25.23 -37.53 7.43
CA MET A 1 23.75 -37.66 7.41
C MET A 1 23.19 -38.54 8.51
N LYS A 2 23.52 -39.85 8.68
CA LYS A 2 22.94 -40.70 9.74
C LYS A 2 23.09 -40.15 11.18
N ASN A 3 24.27 -39.60 11.52
CA ASN A 3 24.53 -38.99 12.84
C ASN A 3 23.73 -37.68 13.02
N PHE A 4 23.55 -36.91 11.97
CA PHE A 4 22.72 -35.68 12.01
C PHE A 4 21.25 -36.01 12.32
N ILE A 5 20.69 -36.99 11.63
CA ILE A 5 19.31 -37.42 11.88
C ILE A 5 19.13 -37.96 13.32
N ALA A 6 20.12 -38.66 13.86
CA ALA A 6 20.09 -39.15 15.24
C ALA A 6 20.09 -38.01 16.26
N ILE A 7 20.89 -36.96 16.03
CA ILE A 7 20.92 -35.74 16.87
C ILE A 7 19.58 -34.99 16.74
N LEU A 8 19.04 -34.83 15.52
CA LEU A 8 17.75 -34.21 15.31
C LEU A 8 16.61 -34.93 16.03
N ARG A 9 16.63 -36.28 16.03
CA ARG A 9 15.66 -37.09 16.78
C ARG A 9 15.76 -36.90 18.31
N ARG A 10 16.96 -36.65 18.85
CA ARG A 10 17.16 -36.41 20.28
C ARG A 10 16.65 -35.03 20.72
N TYR A 11 16.75 -33.99 19.86
CA TYR A 11 16.35 -32.60 20.13
C TYR A 11 15.19 -32.14 19.27
N ARG A 12 14.18 -32.97 19.10
CA ARG A 12 13.04 -32.75 18.18
C ARG A 12 12.39 -31.39 18.33
N VAL A 13 12.12 -30.95 19.58
CA VAL A 13 11.41 -29.68 19.84
C VAL A 13 12.23 -28.49 19.34
N ALA A 14 13.51 -28.39 19.72
CA ALA A 14 14.36 -27.28 19.29
C ALA A 14 14.56 -27.28 17.76
N MET A 15 14.69 -28.46 17.15
CA MET A 15 14.80 -28.62 15.72
C MET A 15 13.54 -28.14 14.98
N VAL A 16 12.36 -28.63 15.39
CA VAL A 16 11.09 -28.24 14.77
C VAL A 16 10.86 -26.74 14.89
N MET A 17 11.10 -26.16 16.07
CA MET A 17 10.96 -24.72 16.27
C MET A 17 11.88 -23.89 15.38
N ASN A 18 13.15 -24.31 15.24
CA ASN A 18 14.09 -23.59 14.35
C ASN A 18 13.73 -23.79 12.87
N PHE A 19 13.25 -24.96 12.49
CA PHE A 19 12.77 -25.22 11.13
C PHE A 19 11.55 -24.35 10.80
N VAL A 20 10.54 -24.36 11.67
CA VAL A 20 9.35 -23.52 11.53
C VAL A 20 9.71 -22.04 11.54
N GLY A 21 10.61 -21.62 12.45
CA GLY A 21 11.10 -20.25 12.47
C GLY A 21 11.77 -19.82 11.16
N LEU A 22 12.58 -20.71 10.58
CA LEU A 22 13.22 -20.44 9.29
C LEU A 22 12.23 -20.44 8.12
N VAL A 23 11.24 -21.35 8.12
CA VAL A 23 10.12 -21.34 7.15
C VAL A 23 9.36 -20.03 7.22
N LEU A 24 8.97 -19.59 8.42
CA LEU A 24 8.24 -18.32 8.62
C LEU A 24 9.08 -17.11 8.18
N ALA A 25 10.38 -17.11 8.47
CA ALA A 25 11.27 -16.03 8.04
C ALA A 25 11.38 -15.94 6.50
N PHE A 26 11.54 -17.08 5.80
CA PHE A 26 11.53 -17.10 4.34
C PHE A 26 10.18 -16.71 3.76
N THR A 27 9.08 -17.19 4.33
CA THR A 27 7.72 -16.82 3.88
C THR A 27 7.51 -15.31 4.01
N ALA A 28 7.85 -14.73 5.17
CA ALA A 28 7.76 -13.29 5.39
C ALA A 28 8.62 -12.50 4.40
N PHE A 29 9.87 -12.94 4.20
CA PHE A 29 10.80 -12.32 3.26
C PHE A 29 10.23 -12.32 1.83
N ILE A 30 9.72 -13.46 1.35
CA ILE A 30 9.15 -13.59 0.00
C ILE A 30 7.90 -12.71 -0.13
N VAL A 31 6.97 -12.74 0.83
CA VAL A 31 5.75 -11.93 0.79
C VAL A 31 6.08 -10.44 0.74
N LEU A 32 6.99 -9.95 1.59
CA LEU A 32 7.38 -8.54 1.59
C LEU A 32 8.07 -8.13 0.29
N LEU A 33 8.99 -8.97 -0.22
CA LEU A 33 9.66 -8.66 -1.49
C LEU A 33 8.73 -8.77 -2.70
N THR A 34 7.66 -9.58 -2.65
CA THR A 34 6.63 -9.59 -3.71
C THR A 34 5.94 -8.22 -3.82
N GLN A 35 5.68 -7.56 -2.68
CA GLN A 35 5.13 -6.19 -2.67
C GLN A 35 6.12 -5.19 -3.29
N VAL A 36 7.41 -5.32 -2.93
CA VAL A 36 8.47 -4.46 -3.47
C VAL A 36 8.68 -4.69 -4.97
N GLU A 37 8.72 -5.96 -5.40
CA GLU A 37 8.86 -6.34 -6.83
C GLU A 37 7.72 -5.76 -7.67
N HIS A 38 6.49 -5.78 -7.17
CA HIS A 38 5.35 -5.18 -7.83
C HIS A 38 5.51 -3.66 -8.03
N GLN A 39 5.99 -2.95 -7.00
CA GLN A 39 6.23 -1.51 -7.09
C GLN A 39 7.39 -1.16 -8.01
N ILE A 40 8.50 -1.89 -7.94
CA ILE A 40 9.70 -1.64 -8.77
C ILE A 40 9.44 -1.94 -10.25
N ASN A 41 8.60 -2.95 -10.53
CA ASN A 41 8.27 -3.38 -11.89
C ASN A 41 6.97 -2.72 -12.41
N PHE A 42 6.54 -1.61 -11.80
CA PHE A 42 5.39 -0.86 -12.28
C PHE A 42 5.69 -0.33 -13.69
N ASP A 43 4.78 -0.53 -14.63
CA ASP A 43 4.86 -0.17 -16.06
C ASP A 43 6.06 -0.75 -16.86
N ARG A 44 6.90 -1.60 -16.26
CA ARG A 44 8.06 -2.20 -16.95
C ARG A 44 7.76 -3.44 -17.77
N HIS A 45 6.52 -3.90 -17.75
CA HIS A 45 6.12 -5.13 -18.45
C HIS A 45 5.77 -4.91 -19.92
N TYR A 46 5.63 -3.67 -20.38
CA TYR A 46 5.38 -3.36 -21.78
C TYR A 46 6.61 -3.63 -22.65
N PRO A 47 6.46 -4.26 -23.82
CA PRO A 47 7.58 -4.46 -24.73
C PRO A 47 8.24 -3.15 -25.17
N THR A 48 7.48 -2.05 -25.16
CA THR A 48 7.86 -0.71 -25.59
C THR A 48 8.12 0.24 -24.42
N ALA A 49 8.16 -0.22 -23.16
CA ALA A 49 8.23 0.63 -21.95
C ALA A 49 9.31 1.73 -22.03
N GLY A 50 10.52 1.39 -22.49
CA GLY A 50 11.62 2.37 -22.62
C GLY A 50 11.41 3.42 -23.72
N ARG A 51 10.31 3.37 -24.48
CA ARG A 51 9.99 4.31 -25.57
C ARG A 51 8.64 4.99 -25.38
N ILE A 52 7.91 4.69 -24.30
CA ILE A 52 6.64 5.32 -23.93
C ILE A 52 6.93 6.47 -23.00
N TYR A 53 6.40 7.64 -23.33
CA TYR A 53 6.54 8.85 -22.56
C TYR A 53 5.21 9.52 -22.33
N ARG A 54 5.03 10.09 -21.13
CA ARG A 54 3.98 11.07 -20.86
C ARG A 54 4.55 12.45 -21.16
N VAL A 55 3.72 13.32 -21.70
CA VAL A 55 4.08 14.72 -21.92
C VAL A 55 3.78 15.52 -20.65
N ASP A 56 4.79 16.17 -20.10
CA ASP A 56 4.69 17.05 -18.95
C ASP A 56 5.07 18.48 -19.36
N LYS A 57 4.53 19.48 -18.67
CA LYS A 57 4.85 20.90 -18.90
C LYS A 57 6.00 21.34 -18.01
N VAL A 58 6.92 22.10 -18.59
CA VAL A 58 8.12 22.64 -17.90
C VAL A 58 7.73 23.85 -17.03
N GLY A 59 8.38 24.01 -15.88
CA GLY A 59 8.20 25.17 -15.00
C GLY A 59 6.99 25.09 -14.05
N ILE A 60 6.19 24.04 -14.17
CA ILE A 60 5.07 23.76 -13.25
C ILE A 60 5.57 22.77 -12.18
N GLY A 61 5.26 23.03 -10.91
CA GLY A 61 5.70 22.18 -9.79
C GLY A 61 5.22 20.74 -9.92
N ASN A 62 6.00 19.78 -9.40
CA ASN A 62 5.67 18.35 -9.47
C ASN A 62 4.36 17.99 -8.79
N ASP A 63 3.94 18.78 -7.78
CA ASP A 63 2.70 18.57 -7.03
C ASP A 63 1.49 19.23 -7.69
N ASP A 64 1.67 19.91 -8.83
CA ASP A 64 0.59 20.57 -9.55
C ASP A 64 0.04 19.66 -10.65
N ILE A 65 -1.26 19.36 -10.57
CA ILE A 65 -1.96 18.52 -11.55
C ILE A 65 -1.84 19.07 -12.99
N PHE A 66 -1.73 20.40 -13.12
CA PHE A 66 -1.61 21.05 -14.43
C PHE A 66 -0.29 20.76 -15.15
N ARG A 67 0.73 20.23 -14.46
CA ARG A 67 1.96 19.78 -15.10
C ARG A 67 1.69 18.66 -16.11
N ASN A 68 0.80 17.73 -15.76
CA ASN A 68 0.63 16.45 -16.45
C ASN A 68 -0.61 16.40 -17.36
N ILE A 69 -1.40 17.47 -17.40
CA ILE A 69 -2.61 17.56 -18.21
C ILE A 69 -2.52 18.71 -19.20
N VAL A 70 -3.03 18.47 -20.38
CA VAL A 70 -2.97 19.39 -21.52
C VAL A 70 -4.35 19.50 -22.18
N PRO A 71 -4.60 20.60 -22.91
CA PRO A 71 -5.73 20.67 -23.82
C PRO A 71 -5.56 19.70 -25.00
N ARG A 72 -6.69 19.26 -25.57
CA ARG A 72 -6.68 18.38 -26.72
C ARG A 72 -5.92 18.96 -27.91
N GLY A 73 -6.16 20.23 -28.26
CA GLY A 73 -5.46 20.88 -29.39
C GLY A 73 -3.94 20.92 -29.20
N TYR A 74 -3.49 21.15 -27.96
CA TYR A 74 -2.08 21.13 -27.62
C TYR A 74 -1.48 19.72 -27.74
N ALA A 75 -2.23 18.68 -27.32
CA ALA A 75 -1.80 17.30 -27.49
C ALA A 75 -1.70 16.91 -28.98
N ASP A 76 -2.64 17.36 -29.81
CA ASP A 76 -2.62 17.12 -31.26
C ASP A 76 -1.39 17.76 -31.92
N ASP A 77 -1.03 18.99 -31.53
CA ASP A 77 0.17 19.67 -32.00
C ASP A 77 1.44 18.94 -31.57
N ILE A 78 1.52 18.43 -30.33
CA ILE A 78 2.66 17.66 -29.86
C ILE A 78 2.81 16.36 -30.66
N ILE A 79 1.71 15.60 -30.82
CA ILE A 79 1.72 14.33 -31.55
C ILE A 79 2.16 14.56 -33.01
N GLY A 80 1.74 15.67 -33.62
CA GLY A 80 2.11 16.04 -34.98
C GLY A 80 3.50 16.71 -35.14
N SER A 81 4.18 17.04 -34.04
CA SER A 81 5.39 17.90 -34.06
C SER A 81 6.64 17.25 -34.62
N SER A 82 6.76 15.92 -34.55
CA SER A 82 7.99 15.22 -34.88
C SER A 82 7.76 13.88 -35.57
N PRO A 83 8.57 13.56 -36.62
CA PRO A 83 8.50 12.23 -37.26
C PRO A 83 9.03 11.11 -36.37
N HIS A 84 9.69 11.41 -35.23
CA HIS A 84 10.14 10.44 -34.26
C HIS A 84 9.04 9.94 -33.32
N ILE A 85 7.84 10.57 -33.36
CA ILE A 85 6.65 10.08 -32.66
C ILE A 85 5.94 9.08 -33.59
N VAL A 86 6.00 7.80 -33.21
CA VAL A 86 5.40 6.68 -33.98
C VAL A 86 3.91 6.61 -33.78
N ALA A 87 3.45 6.82 -32.53
CA ALA A 87 2.06 6.81 -32.14
C ALA A 87 1.84 7.82 -31.00
N GLY A 88 0.67 8.44 -30.98
CA GLY A 88 0.26 9.37 -29.93
C GLY A 88 -1.17 9.16 -29.48
N SER A 89 -1.43 9.30 -28.20
CA SER A 89 -2.79 9.22 -27.66
C SER A 89 -2.95 10.13 -26.45
N ILE A 90 -4.21 10.36 -26.15
CA ILE A 90 -4.61 11.03 -24.90
C ILE A 90 -5.45 10.08 -24.08
N ASP A 91 -5.55 10.35 -22.77
CA ASP A 91 -6.60 9.82 -21.89
C ASP A 91 -7.12 10.93 -20.98
N CYS A 92 -8.32 10.74 -20.44
CA CYS A 92 -8.93 11.69 -19.52
C CYS A 92 -8.96 11.11 -18.10
N PRO A 93 -7.99 11.43 -17.24
CA PRO A 93 -7.91 10.87 -15.90
C PRO A 93 -9.11 11.22 -15.00
N PHE A 94 -9.92 12.21 -15.40
CA PHE A 94 -11.09 12.70 -14.66
C PHE A 94 -12.41 12.04 -15.06
N MET A 95 -12.41 11.08 -15.99
CA MET A 95 -13.65 10.44 -16.44
C MET A 95 -14.36 9.65 -15.33
N GLY A 96 -13.58 8.98 -14.48
CA GLY A 96 -14.11 8.18 -13.36
C GLY A 96 -14.98 7.03 -13.80
N GLU A 97 -15.92 6.65 -12.93
CA GLU A 97 -16.88 5.58 -13.20
C GLU A 97 -18.11 6.13 -13.95
N SER A 98 -18.68 5.29 -14.79
CA SER A 98 -19.91 5.57 -15.54
C SER A 98 -20.86 4.38 -15.50
N VAL A 99 -22.15 4.64 -15.64
CA VAL A 99 -23.19 3.61 -15.62
C VAL A 99 -23.57 3.21 -17.03
N PHE A 100 -23.47 1.92 -17.32
CA PHE A 100 -23.87 1.30 -18.56
C PHE A 100 -25.00 0.30 -18.35
N ASN A 101 -25.90 0.19 -19.32
CA ASN A 101 -26.85 -0.89 -19.43
C ASN A 101 -26.40 -1.85 -20.54
N ALA A 102 -26.23 -3.12 -20.20
CA ALA A 102 -25.98 -4.19 -21.17
C ALA A 102 -27.27 -4.94 -21.47
N VAL A 103 -27.56 -5.17 -22.76
CA VAL A 103 -28.68 -6.01 -23.17
C VAL A 103 -28.22 -7.44 -23.30
N MET A 104 -28.85 -8.34 -22.53
CA MET A 104 -28.63 -9.79 -22.59
C MET A 104 -29.50 -10.42 -23.68
N ASP A 105 -29.02 -11.49 -24.34
CA ASP A 105 -29.73 -12.15 -25.47
C ASP A 105 -31.12 -12.70 -25.14
N ASN A 106 -31.45 -12.91 -23.89
CA ASN A 106 -32.72 -13.45 -23.46
C ASN A 106 -33.87 -12.42 -23.38
N GLY A 107 -33.64 -11.17 -23.83
CA GLY A 107 -34.61 -10.10 -23.76
C GLY A 107 -35.00 -9.68 -22.34
N SER A 108 -34.18 -10.05 -21.34
CA SER A 108 -34.35 -9.60 -19.97
C SER A 108 -34.14 -8.09 -19.86
N ILE A 109 -34.60 -7.50 -18.78
CA ILE A 109 -34.39 -6.09 -18.44
C ILE A 109 -32.88 -5.78 -18.54
N PRO A 110 -32.48 -4.66 -19.21
CA PRO A 110 -31.07 -4.27 -19.27
C PRO A 110 -30.44 -4.26 -17.89
N PHE A 111 -29.30 -4.93 -17.74
CA PHE A 111 -28.57 -4.94 -16.48
C PHE A 111 -27.69 -3.70 -16.40
N ALA A 112 -28.01 -2.79 -15.47
CA ALA A 112 -27.20 -1.62 -15.20
C ALA A 112 -25.99 -1.99 -14.31
N PHE A 113 -24.82 -1.49 -14.68
CA PHE A 113 -23.58 -1.68 -13.91
C PHE A 113 -22.69 -0.44 -14.00
N LYS A 114 -21.97 -0.19 -12.93
CA LYS A 114 -21.00 0.89 -12.82
C LYS A 114 -19.61 0.37 -13.18
N THR A 115 -18.84 1.10 -13.95
CA THR A 115 -17.49 0.73 -14.38
C THR A 115 -16.67 1.96 -14.73
N GLU A 116 -15.36 1.86 -14.53
CA GLU A 116 -14.42 2.90 -14.99
C GLU A 116 -14.49 3.05 -16.51
N THR A 117 -14.43 4.29 -16.95
CA THR A 117 -14.51 4.66 -18.36
C THR A 117 -13.41 5.65 -18.70
N ASP A 118 -12.91 5.63 -19.92
CA ASP A 118 -11.93 6.59 -20.39
C ASP A 118 -12.07 6.87 -21.87
N VAL A 119 -11.50 7.98 -22.31
CA VAL A 119 -11.49 8.41 -23.70
C VAL A 119 -10.09 8.48 -24.23
N ILE A 120 -9.88 7.90 -25.41
CA ILE A 120 -8.57 7.73 -26.00
C ILE A 120 -8.58 8.01 -27.51
N TYR A 121 -7.39 8.16 -28.10
CA TYR A 121 -7.18 7.90 -29.51
C TYR A 121 -6.93 6.40 -29.76
N PRO A 122 -7.28 5.86 -30.94
CA PRO A 122 -7.12 4.42 -31.25
C PRO A 122 -5.68 3.90 -31.07
N ASP A 123 -4.67 4.75 -31.29
CA ASP A 123 -3.24 4.44 -31.15
C ASP A 123 -2.84 4.09 -29.70
N PHE A 124 -3.71 4.34 -28.71
CA PHE A 124 -3.49 3.97 -27.32
C PHE A 124 -3.11 2.50 -27.14
N PHE A 125 -3.78 1.61 -27.86
CA PHE A 125 -3.50 0.19 -27.78
C PHE A 125 -2.15 -0.20 -28.40
N GLU A 126 -1.68 0.55 -29.39
CA GLU A 126 -0.33 0.38 -29.97
C GLU A 126 0.73 0.86 -28.97
N ILE A 127 0.56 2.05 -28.38
CA ILE A 127 1.48 2.63 -27.40
C ILE A 127 1.73 1.66 -26.26
N PHE A 128 0.68 1.15 -25.63
CA PHE A 128 0.77 0.25 -24.48
C PHE A 128 0.86 -1.24 -24.85
N GLY A 129 0.97 -1.58 -26.13
CA GLY A 129 1.09 -2.95 -26.60
C GLY A 129 -0.05 -3.86 -26.13
N ALA A 130 -1.26 -3.32 -26.03
CA ALA A 130 -2.41 -4.07 -25.55
C ALA A 130 -2.82 -5.15 -26.55
N LYS A 131 -2.94 -6.38 -26.08
CA LYS A 131 -3.36 -7.49 -26.92
C LYS A 131 -4.87 -7.50 -27.10
N ILE A 132 -5.34 -7.30 -28.34
CA ILE A 132 -6.76 -7.50 -28.68
C ILE A 132 -7.04 -9.00 -28.73
N VAL A 133 -8.07 -9.44 -28.04
CA VAL A 133 -8.52 -10.85 -27.93
C VAL A 133 -9.62 -11.14 -28.94
N GLU A 134 -10.57 -10.19 -29.11
CA GLU A 134 -11.66 -10.27 -30.10
C GLU A 134 -11.85 -8.89 -30.76
N GLY A 135 -12.22 -8.86 -32.02
CA GLY A 135 -12.40 -7.63 -32.80
C GLY A 135 -11.09 -6.99 -33.25
N SER A 136 -11.06 -5.66 -33.39
CA SER A 136 -9.89 -4.87 -33.79
C SER A 136 -9.80 -3.57 -33.01
N ALA A 137 -8.59 -3.07 -32.73
CA ALA A 137 -8.36 -1.74 -32.18
C ALA A 137 -8.91 -0.63 -33.12
N ASP A 138 -8.85 -0.85 -34.43
CA ASP A 138 -9.38 0.06 -35.44
C ASP A 138 -10.90 0.29 -35.33
N ALA A 139 -11.60 -0.59 -34.60
CA ALA A 139 -13.02 -0.41 -34.31
C ALA A 139 -13.31 0.93 -33.61
N LEU A 140 -12.37 1.45 -32.81
CA LEU A 140 -12.51 2.75 -32.15
C LEU A 140 -12.43 3.95 -33.10
N ASN A 141 -12.08 3.75 -34.37
CA ASN A 141 -12.24 4.81 -35.40
C ASN A 141 -13.72 5.11 -35.69
N ASP A 142 -14.61 4.15 -35.39
CA ASP A 142 -16.07 4.37 -35.40
C ASP A 142 -16.48 4.88 -34.00
N LEU A 143 -17.01 6.11 -33.96
CA LEU A 143 -17.43 6.79 -32.71
C LEU A 143 -18.60 6.09 -31.99
N SER A 144 -19.25 5.12 -32.63
CA SER A 144 -20.30 4.29 -32.03
C SER A 144 -19.79 2.99 -31.43
N GLN A 145 -18.47 2.73 -31.48
CA GLN A 145 -17.86 1.51 -30.96
C GLN A 145 -17.00 1.76 -29.75
N ILE A 146 -16.93 0.76 -28.88
CA ILE A 146 -16.16 0.78 -27.63
C ILE A 146 -15.25 -0.44 -27.53
N ALA A 147 -14.16 -0.29 -26.75
CA ALA A 147 -13.31 -1.40 -26.35
C ALA A 147 -13.52 -1.72 -24.87
N ILE A 148 -13.67 -3.02 -24.54
CA ILE A 148 -13.90 -3.47 -23.18
C ILE A 148 -12.81 -4.46 -22.75
N PRO A 149 -12.48 -4.53 -21.43
CA PRO A 149 -11.52 -5.51 -20.94
C PRO A 149 -12.10 -6.94 -20.96
N GLN A 150 -11.25 -7.93 -21.13
CA GLN A 150 -11.66 -9.34 -21.17
C GLN A 150 -12.39 -9.79 -19.91
N SER A 151 -12.00 -9.28 -18.75
CA SER A 151 -12.68 -9.56 -17.48
C SER A 151 -14.13 -9.10 -17.46
N LEU A 152 -14.41 -7.90 -18.02
CA LEU A 152 -15.78 -7.37 -18.13
C LEU A 152 -16.56 -8.17 -19.17
N ALA A 153 -15.98 -8.47 -20.33
CA ALA A 153 -16.64 -9.28 -21.35
C ALA A 153 -17.08 -10.65 -20.78
N ARG A 154 -16.20 -11.33 -20.04
CA ARG A 154 -16.54 -12.60 -19.38
C ARG A 154 -17.58 -12.46 -18.27
N LYS A 155 -17.54 -11.36 -17.51
CA LYS A 155 -18.53 -11.09 -16.45
C LYS A 155 -19.93 -10.90 -17.03
N LEU A 156 -20.05 -10.24 -18.17
CA LEU A 156 -21.32 -9.91 -18.79
C LEU A 156 -21.86 -11.03 -19.70
N TYR A 157 -20.98 -11.67 -20.49
CA TYR A 157 -21.38 -12.59 -21.57
C TYR A 157 -20.84 -14.02 -21.41
N GLY A 158 -20.06 -14.29 -20.33
CA GLY A 158 -19.46 -15.60 -20.11
C GLY A 158 -18.43 -15.96 -21.16
N ASP A 159 -18.62 -17.08 -21.85
CA ASP A 159 -17.77 -17.55 -22.93
C ASP A 159 -18.27 -17.15 -24.33
N GLU A 160 -19.39 -16.41 -24.42
CA GLU A 160 -19.92 -15.91 -25.70
C GLU A 160 -19.15 -14.67 -26.15
N SER A 161 -19.11 -14.44 -27.48
CA SER A 161 -18.46 -13.24 -28.02
C SER A 161 -19.19 -11.97 -27.60
N ALA A 162 -18.43 -10.99 -27.16
CA ALA A 162 -18.94 -9.67 -26.83
C ALA A 162 -19.07 -8.75 -28.04
N ILE A 163 -18.45 -9.10 -29.19
CA ILE A 163 -18.41 -8.23 -30.38
C ILE A 163 -19.82 -8.00 -30.95
N GLY A 164 -20.13 -6.74 -31.21
CA GLY A 164 -21.42 -6.31 -31.72
C GLY A 164 -22.53 -6.20 -30.67
N ARG A 165 -22.27 -6.59 -29.41
CA ARG A 165 -23.23 -6.38 -28.31
C ARG A 165 -23.41 -4.89 -28.05
N ILE A 166 -24.66 -4.49 -27.76
CA ILE A 166 -25.01 -3.09 -27.53
C ILE A 166 -24.97 -2.79 -26.04
N MET A 167 -24.26 -1.73 -25.68
CA MET A 167 -24.26 -1.11 -24.36
C MET A 167 -24.82 0.31 -24.45
N THR A 168 -25.67 0.66 -23.52
CA THR A 168 -26.26 2.01 -23.47
C THR A 168 -25.67 2.75 -22.27
N HIS A 169 -25.11 3.91 -22.53
CA HIS A 169 -24.57 4.78 -21.48
C HIS A 169 -25.68 5.62 -20.86
N ASN A 170 -25.84 5.61 -19.55
CA ASN A 170 -26.96 6.26 -18.86
C ASN A 170 -26.65 7.70 -18.40
N GLU A 171 -25.43 8.18 -18.55
CA GLU A 171 -25.05 9.52 -18.11
C GLU A 171 -24.90 10.47 -19.29
N GLY A 172 -26.00 11.09 -19.68
CA GLY A 172 -26.04 11.95 -20.86
C GLY A 172 -25.17 13.21 -20.82
N TYR A 173 -24.70 13.63 -19.63
CA TYR A 173 -23.95 14.89 -19.45
C TYR A 173 -22.46 14.77 -19.59
N LYS A 174 -21.85 13.69 -19.12
CA LYS A 174 -20.40 13.45 -19.32
C LYS A 174 -20.04 13.37 -20.80
N PHE A 175 -21.00 13.01 -21.65
CA PHE A 175 -20.81 12.76 -23.09
C PHE A 175 -21.56 13.74 -24.01
N GLY A 176 -21.78 14.99 -23.57
CA GLY A 176 -22.39 16.07 -24.37
C GLY A 176 -23.89 15.98 -24.53
N ALA A 177 -24.57 17.04 -24.13
CA ALA A 177 -25.97 17.40 -24.44
C ALA A 177 -27.04 16.31 -24.26
N GLY A 178 -27.18 15.78 -23.03
CA GLY A 178 -28.44 15.16 -22.57
C GLY A 178 -29.01 13.99 -23.39
N ARG A 179 -28.17 13.21 -24.08
CA ARG A 179 -28.61 12.07 -24.88
C ARG A 179 -27.97 10.77 -24.42
N THR A 180 -28.81 9.82 -24.08
CA THR A 180 -28.44 8.42 -23.97
C THR A 180 -27.73 7.97 -25.23
N LYS A 181 -26.44 7.58 -25.13
CA LYS A 181 -25.69 7.07 -26.28
C LYS A 181 -25.65 5.55 -26.26
N GLN A 182 -25.87 4.94 -27.39
CA GLN A 182 -25.72 3.50 -27.60
C GLN A 182 -24.39 3.24 -28.28
N PHE A 183 -23.66 2.31 -27.73
CA PHE A 183 -22.38 1.86 -28.24
C PHE A 183 -22.43 0.36 -28.54
N SER A 184 -21.75 -0.07 -29.58
CA SER A 184 -21.49 -1.48 -29.84
C SER A 184 -20.07 -1.86 -29.43
N VAL A 185 -19.88 -3.06 -28.88
CA VAL A 185 -18.54 -3.56 -28.56
C VAL A 185 -17.80 -3.88 -29.86
N GLY A 186 -16.74 -3.15 -30.16
CA GLY A 186 -15.91 -3.32 -31.34
C GLY A 186 -14.61 -4.07 -31.08
N ALA A 187 -14.13 -4.02 -29.83
CA ALA A 187 -12.91 -4.72 -29.42
C ALA A 187 -13.01 -5.25 -28.00
N VAL A 188 -12.41 -6.43 -27.75
CA VAL A 188 -12.13 -6.95 -26.41
C VAL A 188 -10.63 -7.02 -26.27
N TYR A 189 -10.07 -6.29 -25.30
CA TYR A 189 -8.65 -6.33 -25.04
C TYR A 189 -8.33 -7.19 -23.82
N LYS A 190 -7.12 -7.77 -23.80
CA LYS A 190 -6.63 -8.50 -22.63
C LYS A 190 -6.38 -7.54 -21.51
N ASP A 191 -6.83 -7.88 -20.29
CA ASP A 191 -6.68 -7.04 -19.10
C ASP A 191 -5.23 -6.60 -18.90
N PHE A 192 -5.03 -5.31 -18.63
CA PHE A 192 -3.78 -4.76 -18.17
C PHE A 192 -3.44 -5.31 -16.78
N PRO A 193 -2.16 -5.57 -16.51
CA PRO A 193 -1.72 -5.94 -15.16
C PRO A 193 -2.04 -4.85 -14.13
N LYS A 194 -2.22 -5.24 -12.87
CA LYS A 194 -2.50 -4.28 -11.79
C LYS A 194 -1.40 -3.23 -11.57
N ASN A 195 -0.16 -3.55 -11.92
CA ASN A 195 1.00 -2.65 -11.86
C ASN A 195 1.22 -1.90 -13.18
N SER A 196 0.18 -1.23 -13.62
CA SER A 196 0.10 -0.54 -14.89
C SER A 196 -0.65 0.78 -14.72
N GLN A 197 -0.21 1.87 -15.36
CA GLN A 197 -0.95 3.13 -15.40
C GLN A 197 -2.28 2.98 -16.12
N PRO A 198 -2.35 2.43 -17.33
CA PRO A 198 -3.63 2.08 -17.94
C PRO A 198 -4.44 1.13 -17.04
N GLY A 199 -5.74 1.45 -16.91
CA GLY A 199 -6.70 0.65 -16.16
C GLY A 199 -7.48 -0.32 -17.05
N ASN A 200 -8.22 -1.24 -16.41
CA ASN A 200 -9.17 -2.11 -17.09
C ASN A 200 -10.53 -1.42 -17.19
N LYS A 201 -10.64 -0.47 -18.11
CA LYS A 201 -11.75 0.45 -18.30
C LYS A 201 -12.50 0.16 -19.60
N ILE A 202 -13.70 0.72 -19.74
CA ILE A 202 -14.32 0.86 -21.06
C ILE A 202 -13.66 2.04 -21.76
N TYR A 203 -13.01 1.78 -22.89
CA TYR A 203 -12.36 2.81 -23.69
C TYR A 203 -13.24 3.24 -24.87
N LEU A 204 -13.41 4.56 -25.03
CA LEU A 204 -14.14 5.19 -26.12
C LEU A 204 -13.19 6.07 -26.92
N ASN A 205 -13.55 6.34 -28.18
CA ASN A 205 -12.87 7.40 -28.93
C ASN A 205 -13.28 8.77 -28.37
N ILE A 206 -12.34 9.67 -28.18
CA ILE A 206 -12.62 11.02 -27.69
C ILE A 206 -13.61 11.79 -28.55
N GLY A 207 -13.63 11.55 -29.85
CA GLY A 207 -14.60 12.12 -30.77
C GLY A 207 -16.07 11.79 -30.44
N SER A 208 -16.30 10.72 -29.62
CA SER A 208 -17.64 10.36 -29.15
C SER A 208 -18.16 11.33 -28.09
N LEU A 209 -17.30 12.09 -27.42
CA LEU A 209 -17.66 12.96 -26.30
C LEU A 209 -17.98 14.38 -26.74
N HIS A 210 -17.07 15.03 -27.43
CA HIS A 210 -17.18 16.42 -27.83
C HIS A 210 -16.42 16.69 -29.13
N GLU A 211 -17.12 17.25 -30.12
CA GLU A 211 -16.49 17.76 -31.32
C GLU A 211 -15.71 19.08 -31.07
N GLY A 212 -15.85 19.73 -29.90
CA GLY A 212 -15.41 21.11 -29.69
C GLY A 212 -14.55 21.42 -28.42
N ASN A 213 -14.19 20.48 -27.56
CA ASN A 213 -13.42 20.82 -26.38
C ASN A 213 -11.90 20.78 -26.63
N PHE A 214 -11.40 21.74 -27.42
CA PHE A 214 -9.97 21.84 -27.73
C PHE A 214 -9.18 22.63 -26.69
N GLY A 215 -9.83 23.45 -25.85
CA GLY A 215 -9.17 24.43 -24.97
C GLY A 215 -9.08 24.04 -23.50
N GLY A 216 -9.85 23.03 -23.05
CA GLY A 216 -9.82 22.59 -21.65
C GLY A 216 -8.65 21.65 -21.34
N ALA A 217 -7.85 21.94 -20.31
CA ALA A 217 -6.78 21.07 -19.87
C ALA A 217 -7.30 19.90 -19.04
N ASN A 218 -7.75 18.86 -19.72
CA ASN A 218 -8.37 17.69 -19.10
C ASN A 218 -7.72 16.37 -19.50
N PHE A 219 -6.66 16.39 -20.32
CA PHE A 219 -6.14 15.19 -20.94
C PHE A 219 -4.65 14.99 -20.61
N ALA A 220 -4.26 13.78 -20.32
CA ALA A 220 -2.88 13.38 -20.37
C ALA A 220 -2.50 13.01 -21.81
N CYS A 221 -1.31 13.36 -22.22
CA CYS A 221 -0.79 13.05 -23.56
C CYS A 221 0.32 12.02 -23.47
N TRP A 222 0.18 10.92 -24.23
CA TRP A 222 1.13 9.81 -24.31
C TRP A 222 1.71 9.72 -25.70
N VAL A 223 3.01 9.52 -25.78
CA VAL A 223 3.72 9.36 -27.06
C VAL A 223 4.60 8.11 -27.03
N LEU A 224 4.62 7.40 -28.14
CA LEU A 224 5.54 6.30 -28.40
C LEU A 224 6.60 6.80 -29.38
N LEU A 225 7.86 6.78 -28.97
CA LEU A 225 8.98 7.16 -29.83
C LEU A 225 9.53 5.96 -30.61
N ASP A 226 10.16 6.25 -31.75
CA ASP A 226 10.91 5.28 -32.56
C ASP A 226 12.13 4.73 -31.80
N SER A 227 12.79 5.59 -31.01
CA SER A 227 13.91 5.24 -30.13
C SER A 227 13.87 6.07 -28.85
N SER A 228 14.40 5.53 -27.76
CA SER A 228 14.63 6.28 -26.51
C SER A 228 15.57 7.48 -26.70
N ASP A 229 16.49 7.39 -27.67
CA ASP A 229 17.47 8.44 -27.97
C ASP A 229 16.85 9.66 -28.69
N SER A 230 15.62 9.50 -29.22
CA SER A 230 14.89 10.58 -29.90
C SER A 230 14.19 11.56 -28.94
N LYS A 231 14.19 11.28 -27.62
CA LYS A 231 13.53 12.10 -26.60
C LYS A 231 13.92 13.58 -26.72
N GLU A 232 15.20 13.89 -26.61
CA GLU A 232 15.71 15.26 -26.62
C GLU A 232 15.40 15.98 -27.96
N LEU A 233 15.41 15.24 -29.07
CA LEU A 233 15.08 15.79 -30.39
C LEU A 233 13.60 16.17 -30.49
N VAL A 234 12.70 15.39 -29.93
CA VAL A 234 11.25 15.67 -29.92
C VAL A 234 10.99 16.89 -29.04
N GLU A 235 11.55 16.93 -27.83
CA GLU A 235 11.42 18.07 -26.91
C GLU A 235 11.94 19.37 -27.56
N GLN A 236 13.15 19.35 -28.09
CA GLN A 236 13.75 20.49 -28.74
C GLN A 236 12.92 20.94 -29.95
N ASN A 237 12.48 20.02 -30.81
CA ASN A 237 11.71 20.34 -32.00
C ASN A 237 10.37 21.01 -31.65
N PHE A 238 9.68 20.54 -30.64
CA PHE A 238 8.44 21.15 -30.18
C PHE A 238 8.68 22.49 -29.55
N ASN A 239 9.61 22.62 -28.59
CA ASN A 239 9.86 23.82 -27.83
C ASN A 239 10.44 24.97 -28.68
N GLU A 240 11.15 24.66 -29.79
CA GLU A 240 11.67 25.67 -30.72
C GLU A 240 10.64 26.13 -31.77
N ASN A 241 9.70 25.27 -32.18
CA ASN A 241 8.81 25.54 -33.32
C ASN A 241 7.38 25.90 -32.91
N TYR A 242 6.94 25.53 -31.70
CA TYR A 242 5.59 25.80 -31.20
C TYR A 242 5.66 26.81 -30.05
N ASN A 243 5.10 28.00 -30.26
CA ASN A 243 5.15 29.08 -29.30
C ASN A 243 3.73 29.49 -28.88
N TYR A 244 3.40 29.26 -27.62
CA TYR A 244 2.09 29.59 -27.02
C TYR A 244 2.20 30.83 -26.11
N THR A 245 2.92 31.91 -26.56
CA THR A 245 3.17 33.11 -25.78
C THR A 245 1.94 33.85 -25.26
N ASP A 246 0.76 33.53 -25.78
CA ASP A 246 -0.51 34.11 -25.34
C ASP A 246 -1.18 33.34 -24.19
N SER A 247 -0.50 32.34 -23.66
CA SER A 247 -1.03 31.47 -22.61
C SER A 247 -0.01 31.23 -21.51
N ASP A 248 -0.23 31.78 -20.33
CA ASP A 248 0.69 31.66 -19.17
C ASP A 248 0.84 30.23 -18.63
N TRP A 249 0.01 29.30 -19.09
CA TRP A 249 -0.04 27.91 -18.60
C TRP A 249 0.30 26.83 -19.67
N LEU A 250 0.46 27.22 -20.94
CA LEU A 250 1.00 26.37 -21.99
C LEU A 250 2.48 26.69 -22.16
N THR A 251 3.34 25.87 -21.58
CA THR A 251 4.80 26.06 -21.52
C THR A 251 5.50 25.06 -22.43
N ASP A 252 6.82 25.12 -22.47
CA ASP A 252 7.63 24.06 -23.05
C ASP A 252 7.29 22.70 -22.48
N ILE A 253 7.55 21.65 -23.26
CA ILE A 253 7.28 20.26 -22.85
C ILE A 253 8.54 19.55 -22.40
N GLU A 254 8.34 18.58 -21.52
CA GLU A 254 9.30 17.55 -21.12
C GLU A 254 8.64 16.18 -21.28
N LEU A 255 9.37 15.19 -21.79
CA LEU A 255 8.89 13.82 -21.94
C LEU A 255 9.32 12.99 -20.73
N THR A 256 8.38 12.57 -19.93
CA THR A 256 8.62 11.74 -18.72
C THR A 256 8.46 10.26 -19.07
N PRO A 257 9.52 9.42 -18.90
CA PRO A 257 9.41 7.98 -19.18
C PRO A 257 8.35 7.32 -18.30
N ILE A 258 7.53 6.46 -18.88
CA ILE A 258 6.45 5.76 -18.15
C ILE A 258 6.98 4.97 -16.93
N GLU A 259 8.17 4.40 -17.03
CA GLU A 259 8.80 3.63 -15.96
C GLU A 259 9.15 4.46 -14.70
N SER A 260 9.23 5.79 -14.83
CA SER A 260 9.58 6.68 -13.73
C SER A 260 8.38 7.27 -13.02
N ILE A 261 7.23 7.42 -13.70
CA ILE A 261 6.02 8.09 -13.22
C ILE A 261 5.57 7.57 -11.85
N TYR A 262 5.53 6.25 -11.67
CA TYR A 262 5.06 5.64 -10.43
C TYR A 262 5.77 6.14 -9.16
N PHE A 263 7.06 6.50 -9.27
CA PHE A 263 7.87 6.95 -8.14
C PHE A 263 8.23 8.44 -8.17
N GLU A 264 8.03 9.12 -9.28
CA GLU A 264 8.39 10.54 -9.43
C GLU A 264 7.24 11.45 -9.03
N ASP A 265 6.03 11.05 -9.36
CA ASP A 265 4.83 11.80 -9.01
C ASP A 265 4.28 11.38 -7.63
N GLU A 266 5.17 11.17 -6.64
CA GLU A 266 4.77 10.82 -5.27
C GLU A 266 3.82 11.90 -4.72
N GLY A 267 2.55 11.54 -4.52
CA GLY A 267 1.50 12.48 -4.10
C GLY A 267 0.60 12.98 -5.22
N SER A 268 0.84 12.59 -6.47
CA SER A 268 -0.12 12.86 -7.55
C SER A 268 -1.46 12.16 -7.26
N THR A 269 -2.52 12.88 -7.51
CA THR A 269 -3.90 12.42 -7.33
C THR A 269 -4.51 11.83 -8.59
N ILE A 270 -3.83 12.03 -9.72
CA ILE A 270 -4.29 11.59 -11.04
C ILE A 270 -3.73 10.22 -11.40
N TRP A 271 -2.46 9.97 -11.03
CA TRP A 271 -1.73 8.77 -11.42
C TRP A 271 -1.67 7.75 -10.30
N LYS A 272 -1.58 6.47 -10.67
CA LYS A 272 -1.19 5.44 -9.71
C LYS A 272 0.24 5.66 -9.30
N THR A 273 0.46 6.05 -8.07
CA THR A 273 1.78 6.39 -7.54
C THR A 273 2.16 5.53 -6.36
N GLY A 274 3.45 5.43 -6.12
CA GLY A 274 4.03 4.75 -4.98
C GLY A 274 5.17 5.55 -4.39
N SER A 275 5.51 5.26 -3.15
CA SER A 275 6.59 5.93 -2.45
C SER A 275 7.86 5.10 -2.45
N ARG A 276 8.96 5.62 -3.02
CA ARG A 276 10.30 5.00 -2.91
C ARG A 276 10.69 4.78 -1.44
N LYS A 277 10.32 5.71 -0.55
CA LYS A 277 10.60 5.60 0.88
C LYS A 277 9.87 4.43 1.50
N GLN A 278 8.60 4.22 1.14
CA GLN A 278 7.80 3.09 1.60
C GLN A 278 8.38 1.75 1.10
N ALA A 279 8.78 1.66 -0.15
CA ALA A 279 9.46 0.48 -0.70
C ALA A 279 10.74 0.14 0.08
N TRP A 280 11.57 1.14 0.42
CA TRP A 280 12.76 0.94 1.25
C TRP A 280 12.44 0.46 2.67
N VAL A 281 11.35 0.93 3.30
CA VAL A 281 10.90 0.43 4.60
C VAL A 281 10.56 -1.05 4.52
N LEU A 282 9.84 -1.49 3.49
CA LEU A 282 9.51 -2.91 3.29
C LEU A 282 10.75 -3.77 3.04
N ILE A 283 11.72 -3.28 2.26
CA ILE A 283 13.02 -3.94 2.04
C ILE A 283 13.76 -4.09 3.36
N CYS A 284 13.87 -3.02 4.15
CA CYS A 284 14.55 -3.05 5.44
C CYS A 284 13.89 -4.07 6.39
N ILE A 285 12.56 -4.08 6.51
CA ILE A 285 11.83 -5.04 7.35
C ILE A 285 12.08 -6.47 6.87
N SER A 286 12.02 -6.72 5.55
CA SER A 286 12.26 -8.04 4.98
C SER A 286 13.65 -8.57 5.32
N ILE A 287 14.68 -7.72 5.18
CA ILE A 287 16.06 -8.05 5.54
C ILE A 287 16.19 -8.31 7.05
N LEU A 288 15.58 -7.48 7.90
CA LEU A 288 15.67 -7.62 9.36
C LEU A 288 14.97 -8.89 9.84
N VAL A 289 13.80 -9.24 9.31
CA VAL A 289 13.09 -10.50 9.60
C VAL A 289 13.94 -11.70 9.18
N MET A 290 14.53 -11.64 7.98
CA MET A 290 15.41 -12.69 7.47
C MET A 290 16.67 -12.84 8.31
N LEU A 291 17.26 -11.74 8.78
CA LEU A 291 18.39 -11.76 9.71
C LEU A 291 18.04 -12.44 11.03
N ILE A 292 16.85 -12.18 11.61
CA ILE A 292 16.40 -12.87 12.83
C ILE A 292 16.32 -14.38 12.58
N GLY A 293 15.70 -14.80 11.46
CA GLY A 293 15.64 -16.21 11.08
C GLY A 293 17.02 -16.85 10.91
N GLY A 294 17.93 -16.16 10.22
CA GLY A 294 19.32 -16.57 10.02
C GLY A 294 20.13 -16.65 11.33
N ILE A 295 19.97 -15.66 12.21
CA ILE A 295 20.60 -15.64 13.54
C ILE A 295 20.08 -16.80 14.39
N ASN A 296 18.77 -17.06 14.41
CA ASN A 296 18.18 -18.18 15.13
C ASN A 296 18.78 -19.50 14.66
N TYR A 297 18.86 -19.67 13.34
CA TYR A 297 19.44 -20.87 12.76
C TYR A 297 20.95 -21.02 13.08
N ALA A 298 21.73 -19.95 12.93
CA ALA A 298 23.15 -19.95 13.25
C ALA A 298 23.43 -20.27 14.75
N THR A 299 22.64 -19.67 15.63
CA THR A 299 22.71 -19.88 17.08
C THR A 299 22.34 -21.32 17.44
N PHE A 300 21.28 -21.87 16.84
CA PHE A 300 20.89 -23.26 17.02
C PHE A 300 21.97 -24.23 16.53
N PHE A 301 22.48 -24.03 15.30
CA PHE A 301 23.49 -24.92 14.71
C PHE A 301 24.81 -24.88 15.49
N THR A 302 25.21 -23.70 15.99
CA THR A 302 26.35 -23.49 16.86
C THR A 302 26.15 -24.21 18.21
N SER A 303 24.95 -24.20 18.76
CA SER A 303 24.63 -24.87 20.02
C SER A 303 24.69 -26.39 19.93
N LEU A 304 24.51 -26.97 18.74
CA LEU A 304 24.71 -28.41 18.52
C LEU A 304 26.18 -28.82 18.31
N ALA A 305 27.09 -27.86 18.11
CA ALA A 305 28.49 -28.13 17.77
C ALA A 305 29.22 -29.01 18.82
N PRO A 306 29.12 -28.77 20.16
CA PRO A 306 29.80 -29.61 21.16
C PRO A 306 29.42 -31.09 21.10
N MET A 307 28.15 -31.38 20.75
CA MET A 307 27.65 -32.77 20.67
C MET A 307 28.27 -33.54 19.50
N ARG A 308 28.74 -32.80 18.47
CA ARG A 308 29.37 -33.36 17.27
C ARG A 308 30.87 -33.57 17.41
N VAL A 309 31.51 -32.94 18.42
CA VAL A 309 32.97 -32.98 18.62
C VAL A 309 33.50 -34.40 18.70
N LYS A 310 32.87 -35.27 19.51
CA LYS A 310 33.34 -36.69 19.67
C LYS A 310 33.25 -37.46 18.35
N ALA A 311 32.11 -37.41 17.68
CA ALA A 311 31.88 -38.15 16.41
C ALA A 311 32.80 -37.66 15.27
N VAL A 312 33.01 -36.34 15.15
CA VAL A 312 33.87 -35.74 14.13
C VAL A 312 35.36 -36.05 14.41
N ASN A 313 35.82 -35.92 15.68
CA ASN A 313 37.20 -36.19 16.02
C ASN A 313 37.55 -37.69 15.95
N THR A 314 36.60 -38.59 16.24
CA THR A 314 36.80 -40.03 15.98
C THR A 314 37.09 -40.29 14.51
N ARG A 315 36.34 -39.68 13.61
CA ARG A 315 36.55 -39.80 12.14
C ARG A 315 37.87 -39.14 11.71
N LYS A 316 38.27 -38.04 12.36
CA LYS A 316 39.58 -37.38 12.14
C LYS A 316 40.76 -38.32 12.54
N VAL A 317 40.66 -39.02 13.67
CA VAL A 317 41.64 -40.03 14.13
C VAL A 317 41.71 -41.22 13.13
N LEU A 318 40.57 -41.60 12.59
CA LEU A 318 40.45 -42.64 11.55
C LEU A 318 40.91 -42.18 10.15
N GLY A 319 41.54 -41.00 10.00
CA GLY A 319 42.16 -40.52 8.78
C GLY A 319 41.29 -39.66 7.86
N SER A 320 40.10 -39.25 8.27
CA SER A 320 39.29 -38.33 7.48
C SER A 320 39.90 -36.93 7.41
N SER A 321 39.99 -36.33 6.20
CA SER A 321 40.54 -34.99 6.06
C SER A 321 39.63 -33.91 6.67
N VAL A 322 40.24 -32.88 7.27
CA VAL A 322 39.55 -31.77 7.92
C VAL A 322 38.61 -31.03 6.95
N TRP A 323 39.02 -30.84 5.69
CA TRP A 323 38.22 -30.17 4.68
C TRP A 323 36.99 -30.97 4.32
N LYS A 324 37.08 -32.30 4.20
CA LYS A 324 35.91 -33.16 3.97
C LYS A 324 34.92 -33.09 5.11
N LEU A 325 35.40 -33.12 6.36
CA LEU A 325 34.53 -33.02 7.54
C LEU A 325 33.84 -31.66 7.65
N ARG A 326 34.57 -30.57 7.34
CA ARG A 326 33.98 -29.22 7.25
C ARG A 326 32.90 -29.14 6.15
N GLY A 327 33.21 -29.62 4.94
CA GLY A 327 32.29 -29.63 3.82
C GLY A 327 30.99 -30.39 4.14
N GLU A 328 31.09 -31.55 4.81
CA GLU A 328 29.91 -32.32 5.23
C GLU A 328 29.03 -31.55 6.23
N LEU A 329 29.64 -30.86 7.22
CA LEU A 329 28.90 -30.06 8.19
C LEU A 329 28.22 -28.84 7.57
N ILE A 330 28.90 -28.15 6.65
CA ILE A 330 28.33 -27.01 5.90
C ILE A 330 27.22 -27.49 4.98
N LEU A 331 27.39 -28.61 4.28
CA LEU A 331 26.37 -29.18 3.41
C LEU A 331 25.09 -29.55 4.19
N GLU A 332 25.24 -30.14 5.38
CA GLU A 332 24.09 -30.42 6.27
C GLU A 332 23.32 -29.13 6.62
N ALA A 333 24.02 -28.03 6.90
CA ALA A 333 23.43 -26.74 7.18
C ALA A 333 22.70 -26.17 5.96
N VAL A 334 23.33 -26.20 4.80
CA VAL A 334 22.72 -25.71 3.55
C VAL A 334 21.47 -26.51 3.18
N LEU A 335 21.55 -27.86 3.26
CA LEU A 335 20.39 -28.73 2.95
C LEU A 335 19.20 -28.46 3.87
N PHE A 336 19.45 -28.16 5.16
CA PHE A 336 18.40 -27.79 6.09
C PHE A 336 17.72 -26.45 5.70
N CYS A 337 18.51 -25.45 5.30
CA CYS A 337 17.98 -24.17 4.81
C CYS A 337 17.18 -24.35 3.49
N ILE A 338 17.68 -25.15 2.55
CA ILE A 338 16.96 -25.44 1.29
C ILE A 338 15.65 -26.16 1.56
N ALA A 339 15.62 -27.12 2.49
CA ALA A 339 14.39 -27.79 2.88
C ALA A 339 13.37 -26.81 3.50
N ALA A 340 13.82 -25.91 4.37
CA ALA A 340 12.96 -24.87 4.95
C ALA A 340 12.46 -23.89 3.87
N PHE A 341 13.31 -23.49 2.93
CA PHE A 341 12.94 -22.63 1.81
C PHE A 341 11.91 -23.29 0.89
N ALA A 342 12.07 -24.60 0.57
CA ALA A 342 11.10 -25.33 -0.25
C ALA A 342 9.71 -25.39 0.41
N VAL A 343 9.66 -25.60 1.73
CA VAL A 343 8.39 -25.54 2.48
C VAL A 343 7.84 -24.12 2.49
N ALA A 344 8.69 -23.10 2.66
CA ALA A 344 8.27 -21.69 2.64
C ALA A 344 7.62 -21.32 1.30
N LEU A 345 8.19 -21.75 0.16
CA LEU A 345 7.58 -21.53 -1.16
C LEU A 345 6.17 -22.13 -1.26
N ALA A 346 5.96 -23.33 -0.71
CA ALA A 346 4.65 -23.97 -0.71
C ALA A 346 3.62 -23.24 0.18
N VAL A 347 4.08 -22.64 1.26
CA VAL A 347 3.23 -21.93 2.24
C VAL A 347 2.97 -20.46 1.83
N THR A 348 3.86 -19.87 1.03
CA THR A 348 3.76 -18.46 0.64
C THR A 348 2.52 -18.17 -0.21
N SER A 349 2.17 -19.05 -1.18
CA SER A 349 0.99 -18.84 -2.04
C SER A 349 -0.31 -18.73 -1.25
N PRO A 350 -0.70 -19.71 -0.41
CA PRO A 350 -1.92 -19.63 0.38
C PRO A 350 -1.90 -18.46 1.40
N ILE A 351 -0.74 -18.10 1.95
CA ILE A 351 -0.64 -16.94 2.86
C ILE A 351 -0.87 -15.64 2.08
N SER A 352 -0.29 -15.49 0.89
CA SER A 352 -0.50 -14.30 0.07
C SER A 352 -1.97 -14.16 -0.38
N GLU A 353 -2.63 -15.26 -0.73
CA GLU A 353 -4.05 -15.27 -1.05
C GLU A 353 -4.92 -14.88 0.15
N TRP A 354 -4.58 -15.38 1.35
CA TRP A 354 -5.27 -14.98 2.58
C TRP A 354 -5.08 -13.49 2.89
N LEU A 355 -3.87 -12.93 2.71
CA LEU A 355 -3.63 -11.50 2.89
C LEU A 355 -4.47 -10.63 1.95
N VAL A 356 -4.65 -11.08 0.71
CA VAL A 356 -5.51 -10.40 -0.26
C VAL A 356 -6.97 -10.50 0.13
N ALA A 357 -7.43 -11.67 0.57
CA ALA A 357 -8.80 -11.86 1.05
C ALA A 357 -9.13 -10.97 2.28
N GLN A 358 -8.13 -10.67 3.12
CA GLN A 358 -8.26 -9.75 4.26
C GLN A 358 -8.04 -8.28 3.90
N ARG A 359 -7.91 -7.94 2.62
CA ARG A 359 -7.62 -6.56 2.14
C ARG A 359 -6.36 -5.93 2.78
N ILE A 360 -5.37 -6.77 3.15
CA ILE A 360 -4.09 -6.33 3.71
C ILE A 360 -3.07 -6.09 2.59
N SER A 361 -3.19 -6.86 1.50
CA SER A 361 -2.33 -6.79 0.31
C SER A 361 -3.19 -6.86 -0.94
N ASP A 362 -2.74 -6.26 -2.03
CA ASP A 362 -3.42 -6.35 -3.33
C ASP A 362 -2.75 -7.37 -4.28
N ILE A 363 -1.70 -8.05 -3.81
CA ILE A 363 -0.81 -8.86 -4.64
C ILE A 363 -0.71 -10.29 -4.11
N THR A 364 -0.92 -11.25 -5.01
CA THR A 364 -0.74 -12.68 -4.74
C THR A 364 0.60 -13.18 -5.29
N PHE A 365 1.32 -13.96 -4.48
CA PHE A 365 2.51 -14.65 -4.94
C PHE A 365 2.15 -15.87 -5.79
N ARG A 366 2.73 -15.96 -7.00
CA ARG A 366 2.61 -17.12 -7.90
C ARG A 366 3.99 -17.58 -8.34
N LEU A 367 4.24 -18.90 -8.25
CA LEU A 367 5.52 -19.50 -8.62
C LEU A 367 5.93 -19.21 -10.07
N SER A 368 4.95 -19.13 -10.98
CA SER A 368 5.20 -18.88 -12.41
C SER A 368 5.60 -17.45 -12.74
N SER A 369 5.16 -16.49 -11.92
CA SER A 369 5.31 -15.05 -12.23
C SER A 369 6.49 -14.39 -11.51
N HIS A 370 7.01 -14.99 -10.41
CA HIS A 370 8.04 -14.42 -9.56
C HIS A 370 9.35 -15.21 -9.57
N CYS A 371 9.80 -15.67 -10.76
CA CYS A 371 11.00 -16.51 -10.89
C CYS A 371 12.28 -15.81 -10.39
N SER A 372 12.42 -14.50 -10.63
CA SER A 372 13.55 -13.68 -10.16
C SER A 372 13.64 -13.66 -8.64
N LEU A 373 12.52 -13.47 -7.98
CA LEU A 373 12.40 -13.44 -6.52
C LEU A 373 12.69 -14.82 -5.90
N ILE A 374 12.23 -15.91 -6.55
CA ILE A 374 12.51 -17.27 -6.11
C ILE A 374 14.00 -17.57 -6.20
N MET A 375 14.67 -17.20 -7.30
CA MET A 375 16.11 -17.37 -7.45
C MET A 375 16.91 -16.57 -6.42
N LEU A 376 16.54 -15.30 -6.19
CA LEU A 376 17.16 -14.45 -5.18
C LEU A 376 17.00 -15.07 -3.77
N SER A 377 15.78 -15.45 -3.41
CA SER A 377 15.48 -16.04 -2.10
C SER A 377 16.18 -17.38 -1.90
N GLY A 378 16.28 -18.20 -2.95
CA GLY A 378 17.04 -19.45 -2.94
C GLY A 378 18.55 -19.23 -2.76
N ALA A 379 19.12 -18.23 -3.43
CA ALA A 379 20.52 -17.85 -3.22
C ALA A 379 20.77 -17.40 -1.78
N ILE A 380 19.87 -16.61 -1.21
CA ILE A 380 19.94 -16.18 0.20
C ILE A 380 19.85 -17.39 1.14
N ALA A 381 19.00 -18.39 0.85
CA ALA A 381 18.92 -19.60 1.65
C ALA A 381 20.25 -20.37 1.67
N ILE A 382 20.93 -20.45 0.53
CA ILE A 382 22.26 -21.07 0.42
C ILE A 382 23.27 -20.25 1.25
N VAL A 383 23.30 -18.93 1.12
CA VAL A 383 24.22 -18.05 1.87
C VAL A 383 24.01 -18.19 3.38
N ILE A 384 22.77 -18.19 3.86
CA ILE A 384 22.45 -18.39 5.27
C ILE A 384 22.94 -19.75 5.74
N GLY A 385 22.72 -20.82 4.98
CA GLY A 385 23.23 -22.15 5.30
C GLY A 385 24.75 -22.21 5.37
N LEU A 386 25.44 -21.56 4.43
CA LEU A 386 26.92 -21.47 4.42
C LEU A 386 27.43 -20.73 5.65
N VAL A 387 26.89 -19.53 5.94
CA VAL A 387 27.33 -18.69 7.07
C VAL A 387 27.05 -19.40 8.41
N ALA A 388 25.84 -19.96 8.58
CA ALA A 388 25.47 -20.68 9.80
C ALA A 388 26.28 -21.96 10.03
N GLY A 389 26.68 -22.64 8.95
CA GLY A 389 27.50 -23.85 9.00
C GLY A 389 28.99 -23.60 9.18
N MET A 390 29.50 -22.43 8.77
CA MET A 390 30.94 -22.12 8.76
C MET A 390 31.55 -22.13 10.15
N TYR A 391 31.02 -21.34 11.09
CA TYR A 391 31.56 -21.24 12.45
C TYR A 391 31.58 -22.59 13.20
N PRO A 392 30.45 -23.36 13.27
CA PRO A 392 30.42 -24.64 13.92
C PRO A 392 31.37 -25.67 13.27
N SER A 393 31.50 -25.66 11.96
CA SER A 393 32.37 -26.58 11.23
C SER A 393 33.85 -26.34 11.57
N ILE A 394 34.30 -25.09 11.64
CA ILE A 394 35.64 -24.70 12.02
C ILE A 394 35.86 -25.06 13.51
N TYR A 395 34.93 -24.71 14.38
CA TYR A 395 35.02 -24.97 15.82
C TYR A 395 35.20 -26.48 16.12
N VAL A 396 34.33 -27.34 15.57
CA VAL A 396 34.34 -28.77 15.83
C VAL A 396 35.63 -29.46 15.29
N THR A 397 36.11 -29.00 14.12
CA THR A 397 37.29 -29.60 13.48
C THR A 397 38.64 -29.07 14.03
N SER A 398 38.68 -27.89 14.63
CA SER A 398 39.91 -27.32 15.22
C SER A 398 40.23 -27.83 16.62
N MET A 399 39.31 -28.52 17.29
CA MET A 399 39.52 -29.09 18.61
C MET A 399 40.62 -30.16 18.59
N PRO A 400 41.59 -30.12 19.54
CA PRO A 400 42.59 -31.18 19.69
C PRO A 400 41.92 -32.52 20.02
N THR A 401 42.33 -33.59 19.34
CA THR A 401 41.73 -34.94 19.45
C THR A 401 41.84 -35.53 20.86
N ALA A 402 42.92 -35.19 21.60
CA ALA A 402 43.12 -35.63 22.97
C ALA A 402 42.05 -35.11 23.94
N PHE A 403 41.67 -33.85 23.82
CA PHE A 403 40.58 -33.25 24.62
C PHE A 403 39.20 -33.78 24.19
N ALA A 404 39.05 -34.09 22.92
CA ALA A 404 37.79 -34.62 22.36
C ALA A 404 37.44 -36.03 22.88
N LEU A 405 38.41 -36.79 23.33
CA LEU A 405 38.22 -38.14 23.88
C LEU A 405 37.94 -38.14 25.41
N GLN A 406 38.34 -37.10 26.13
CA GLN A 406 38.19 -36.99 27.60
C GLN A 406 36.75 -36.57 28.04
N GLY A 407 35.87 -36.23 27.13
CA GLY A 407 34.43 -36.06 27.43
C GLY A 407 33.98 -34.73 28.03
N ASN A 408 34.88 -33.82 28.41
CA ASN A 408 34.58 -32.52 29.00
C ASN A 408 34.44 -31.42 27.93
N PHE A 409 33.24 -31.29 27.35
CA PHE A 409 32.95 -30.30 26.27
C PHE A 409 32.25 -29.07 26.85
N ALA A 410 33.00 -28.15 27.44
CA ALA A 410 32.47 -26.81 27.71
C ALA A 410 32.69 -25.90 26.50
N PHE A 411 31.70 -25.06 26.20
CA PHE A 411 31.91 -23.98 25.23
C PHE A 411 33.14 -23.13 25.57
N SER A 412 33.98 -22.87 24.57
CA SER A 412 35.03 -21.86 24.73
C SER A 412 34.46 -20.50 25.10
N ALA A 413 35.21 -19.65 25.78
CA ALA A 413 34.79 -18.27 26.08
C ALA A 413 34.40 -17.50 24.83
N ALA A 414 35.08 -17.73 23.70
CA ALA A 414 34.77 -17.16 22.41
C ALA A 414 33.39 -17.60 21.87
N GLY A 415 33.04 -18.88 21.96
CA GLY A 415 31.72 -19.38 21.52
C GLY A 415 30.56 -18.85 22.36
N ARG A 416 30.78 -18.66 23.68
CA ARG A 416 29.76 -18.01 24.53
C ARG A 416 29.57 -16.54 24.18
N ARG A 417 30.65 -15.78 23.92
CA ARG A 417 30.57 -14.38 23.48
C ARG A 417 29.85 -14.25 22.14
N PHE A 418 30.23 -15.06 21.18
CA PHE A 418 29.61 -15.05 19.86
C PHE A 418 28.08 -15.24 19.92
N ARG A 419 27.59 -16.25 20.65
CA ARG A 419 26.14 -16.45 20.85
C ARG A 419 25.47 -15.27 21.56
N THR A 420 26.14 -14.69 22.60
CA THR A 420 25.59 -13.53 23.30
C THR A 420 25.42 -12.34 22.35
N ILE A 421 26.39 -12.08 21.46
CA ILE A 421 26.34 -11.03 20.47
C ILE A 421 25.15 -11.28 19.49
N LEU A 422 25.01 -12.50 19.00
CA LEU A 422 23.91 -12.85 18.09
C LEU A 422 22.54 -12.65 18.75
N ILE A 423 22.36 -13.09 19.99
CA ILE A 423 21.12 -12.90 20.74
C ILE A 423 20.86 -11.41 21.00
N SER A 424 21.89 -10.63 21.38
CA SER A 424 21.75 -9.19 21.60
C SER A 424 21.34 -8.47 20.32
N LEU A 425 21.94 -8.83 19.17
CA LEU A 425 21.58 -8.28 17.87
C LEU A 425 20.14 -8.62 17.50
N GLN A 426 19.72 -9.87 17.72
CA GLN A 426 18.33 -10.31 17.49
C GLN A 426 17.33 -9.52 18.33
N PHE A 427 17.60 -9.33 19.64
CA PHE A 427 16.76 -8.49 20.50
C PHE A 427 16.74 -7.03 20.03
N ALA A 428 17.89 -6.47 19.64
CA ALA A 428 17.97 -5.11 19.15
C ALA A 428 17.08 -4.91 17.89
N ILE A 429 17.17 -5.82 16.92
CA ILE A 429 16.32 -5.81 15.74
C ILE A 429 14.84 -5.91 16.13
N THR A 430 14.51 -6.80 17.06
CA THR A 430 13.12 -6.98 17.51
C THR A 430 12.57 -5.71 18.18
N PHE A 431 13.36 -5.06 19.04
CA PHE A 431 12.99 -3.79 19.67
C PHE A 431 12.80 -2.69 18.62
N ILE A 432 13.68 -2.57 17.63
CA ILE A 432 13.59 -1.58 16.55
C ILE A 432 12.27 -1.77 15.79
N LEU A 433 11.98 -3.00 15.35
CA LEU A 433 10.78 -3.30 14.58
C LEU A 433 9.49 -3.06 15.38
N MET A 434 9.45 -3.47 16.65
CA MET A 434 8.27 -3.30 17.49
C MET A 434 8.03 -1.82 17.86
N ILE A 435 9.07 -1.05 18.16
CA ILE A 435 8.95 0.39 18.42
C ILE A 435 8.46 1.10 17.14
N PHE A 436 9.04 0.76 15.99
CA PHE A 436 8.64 1.33 14.72
C PHE A 436 7.16 1.02 14.41
N ALA A 437 6.76 -0.26 14.49
CA ALA A 437 5.38 -0.69 14.25
C ALA A 437 4.36 -0.01 15.18
N LEU A 438 4.70 0.13 16.47
CA LEU A 438 3.81 0.78 17.43
C LEU A 438 3.63 2.28 17.14
N ASN A 439 4.67 2.97 16.66
CA ASN A 439 4.54 4.36 16.26
C ASN A 439 3.78 4.52 14.93
N VAL A 440 3.97 3.60 13.98
CA VAL A 440 3.16 3.56 12.75
C VAL A 440 1.69 3.34 13.07
N PHE A 441 1.39 2.39 13.95
CA PHE A 441 0.01 2.15 14.41
C PHE A 441 -0.62 3.40 15.04
N ARG A 442 0.11 4.08 15.93
CA ARG A 442 -0.36 5.31 16.57
C ARG A 442 -0.55 6.46 15.58
N GLN A 443 0.32 6.59 14.57
CA GLN A 443 0.15 7.58 13.52
C GLN A 443 -1.11 7.31 12.69
N ASN A 444 -1.37 6.04 12.34
CA ASN A 444 -2.59 5.67 11.61
C ASN A 444 -3.84 5.95 12.45
N GLU A 445 -3.84 5.63 13.75
CA GLU A 445 -4.93 5.95 14.66
C GLU A 445 -5.15 7.46 14.77
N TYR A 446 -4.06 8.24 14.83
CA TYR A 446 -4.11 9.70 14.84
C TYR A 446 -4.73 10.24 13.56
N MET A 447 -4.37 9.70 12.37
CA MET A 447 -4.91 10.13 11.08
C MET A 447 -6.43 9.90 10.99
N ILE A 448 -6.89 8.72 11.41
CA ILE A 448 -8.33 8.37 11.38
C ILE A 448 -9.14 9.23 12.36
N SER A 449 -8.58 9.54 13.54
CA SER A 449 -9.24 10.32 14.58
C SER A 449 -9.02 11.83 14.46
N TYR A 450 -8.31 12.27 13.43
CA TYR A 450 -8.02 13.69 13.23
C TYR A 450 -9.30 14.50 13.01
N ASP A 451 -9.37 15.69 13.61
CA ASP A 451 -10.45 16.62 13.37
C ASP A 451 -10.30 17.28 11.99
N THR A 452 -11.14 16.87 11.07
CA THR A 452 -11.12 17.35 9.68
C THR A 452 -11.79 18.72 9.50
N GLY A 453 -12.36 19.30 10.56
CA GLY A 453 -13.10 20.57 10.53
C GLY A 453 -14.54 20.46 10.02
N PHE A 454 -15.06 19.23 9.91
CA PHE A 454 -16.45 18.93 9.54
C PHE A 454 -16.92 17.62 10.19
N GLU A 455 -18.24 17.42 10.27
CA GLU A 455 -18.83 16.22 10.88
C GLU A 455 -18.94 15.08 9.84
N LYS A 456 -18.13 14.01 10.01
CA LYS A 456 -18.08 12.85 9.11
C LYS A 456 -19.00 11.69 9.53
N ASP A 457 -19.34 11.57 10.80
CA ASP A 457 -19.88 10.33 11.38
C ASP A 457 -21.36 10.06 11.05
N GLN A 458 -22.09 11.05 10.51
CA GLN A 458 -23.53 11.00 10.31
C GLN A 458 -23.97 11.45 8.93
N ILE A 459 -23.10 11.29 7.95
CA ILE A 459 -23.38 11.68 6.58
C ILE A 459 -23.34 10.45 5.69
N ALA A 460 -24.43 10.19 4.99
CA ALA A 460 -24.47 9.25 3.89
C ALA A 460 -24.31 10.03 2.56
N VAL A 461 -23.63 9.45 1.61
CA VAL A 461 -23.41 10.05 0.28
C VAL A 461 -23.90 9.11 -0.80
N VAL A 462 -24.54 9.67 -1.80
CA VAL A 462 -25.01 8.96 -2.98
C VAL A 462 -24.65 9.76 -4.22
N GLU A 463 -24.10 9.11 -5.22
CA GLU A 463 -23.83 9.73 -6.52
C GLU A 463 -25.06 9.58 -7.43
N LEU A 464 -25.54 10.70 -7.98
CA LEU A 464 -26.62 10.76 -8.94
C LEU A 464 -26.08 10.91 -10.35
N SER A 465 -26.83 10.44 -11.35
CA SER A 465 -26.58 10.87 -12.72
C SER A 465 -26.96 12.35 -12.89
N SER A 466 -26.36 12.98 -13.90
CA SER A 466 -26.67 14.38 -14.22
C SER A 466 -28.14 14.59 -14.51
N GLU A 467 -28.80 13.63 -15.17
CA GLU A 467 -30.23 13.68 -15.47
C GLU A 467 -31.08 13.58 -14.20
N GLN A 468 -30.72 12.68 -13.29
CA GLN A 468 -31.39 12.53 -11.99
C GLN A 468 -31.27 13.81 -11.17
N TYR A 469 -30.07 14.41 -11.09
CA TYR A 469 -29.91 15.69 -10.42
C TYR A 469 -30.77 16.79 -11.05
N GLN A 470 -30.67 16.95 -12.36
CA GLN A 470 -31.38 18.05 -13.08
C GLN A 470 -32.90 17.99 -12.90
N PHE A 471 -33.49 16.80 -12.99
CA PHE A 471 -34.95 16.64 -13.03
C PHE A 471 -35.57 16.13 -11.74
N LYS A 472 -34.82 15.50 -10.85
CA LYS A 472 -35.38 14.81 -9.67
C LYS A 472 -34.74 15.22 -8.34
N SER A 473 -33.74 16.11 -8.30
CA SER A 473 -33.06 16.49 -7.07
C SER A 473 -34.00 17.09 -6.01
N GLU A 474 -34.92 17.95 -6.39
CA GLU A 474 -35.89 18.56 -5.46
C GLU A 474 -36.83 17.49 -4.86
N TRP A 475 -37.40 16.64 -5.73
CA TRP A 475 -38.21 15.50 -5.29
C TRP A 475 -37.45 14.58 -4.35
N LEU A 476 -36.19 14.28 -4.66
CA LEU A 476 -35.34 13.45 -3.84
C LEU A 476 -35.09 14.08 -2.47
N GLN A 477 -34.75 15.38 -2.44
CA GLN A 477 -34.53 16.12 -1.20
C GLN A 477 -35.79 16.12 -0.33
N GLU A 478 -36.97 16.45 -0.87
CA GLU A 478 -38.24 16.40 -0.14
C GLU A 478 -38.55 15.02 0.39
N ARG A 479 -38.32 13.98 -0.43
CA ARG A 479 -38.64 12.60 -0.07
C ARG A 479 -37.73 12.08 1.02
N LEU A 480 -36.41 12.33 0.93
CA LEU A 480 -35.42 11.97 1.97
C LEU A 480 -35.66 12.74 3.26
N CYS A 481 -35.91 14.04 3.20
CA CYS A 481 -36.21 14.85 4.39
C CYS A 481 -37.56 14.47 5.05
N SER A 482 -38.43 13.74 4.36
CA SER A 482 -39.65 13.18 4.96
C SER A 482 -39.38 11.98 5.87
N LEU A 483 -38.19 11.35 5.78
CA LEU A 483 -37.78 10.26 6.66
C LEU A 483 -37.42 10.84 8.03
N PRO A 484 -37.91 10.25 9.14
CA PRO A 484 -37.65 10.75 10.49
C PRO A 484 -36.16 10.70 10.86
N GLU A 485 -35.36 9.85 10.23
CA GLU A 485 -33.95 9.63 10.43
C GLU A 485 -33.08 10.69 9.75
N VAL A 486 -33.59 11.33 8.70
CA VAL A 486 -32.86 12.36 7.93
C VAL A 486 -33.06 13.73 8.57
N GLU A 487 -31.98 14.49 8.68
CA GLU A 487 -31.99 15.87 9.19
C GLU A 487 -32.09 16.86 8.05
N ASP A 488 -31.20 16.74 7.06
CA ASP A 488 -31.19 17.59 5.86
C ASP A 488 -30.41 16.91 4.73
N VAL A 489 -30.53 17.45 3.50
CA VAL A 489 -29.91 16.95 2.28
C VAL A 489 -29.32 18.09 1.48
N ALA A 490 -28.04 17.97 1.11
CA ALA A 490 -27.33 18.94 0.29
C ALA A 490 -26.70 18.29 -0.94
N PHE A 491 -26.33 19.10 -1.93
CA PHE A 491 -25.73 18.66 -3.17
C PHE A 491 -24.39 19.35 -3.41
N ALA A 492 -23.45 18.64 -4.05
CA ALA A 492 -22.19 19.21 -4.52
C ALA A 492 -21.77 18.57 -5.84
N LEU A 493 -20.98 19.29 -6.63
CA LEU A 493 -20.39 18.78 -7.86
C LEU A 493 -19.26 17.80 -7.54
N GLU A 494 -18.40 18.16 -6.62
CA GLU A 494 -17.26 17.36 -6.20
C GLU A 494 -17.59 16.50 -4.98
N GLY A 495 -17.19 15.26 -5.02
CA GLY A 495 -17.24 14.37 -3.87
C GLY A 495 -16.03 14.61 -2.96
N MET A 496 -16.22 15.35 -1.85
CA MET A 496 -15.14 15.59 -0.90
C MET A 496 -14.57 14.25 -0.39
N GLY A 497 -13.26 13.99 -0.65
CA GLY A 497 -12.61 12.74 -0.27
C GLY A 497 -12.90 11.52 -1.16
N PHE A 498 -13.80 11.61 -2.13
CA PHE A 498 -14.08 10.52 -3.08
C PHE A 498 -13.04 10.41 -4.20
N SER A 499 -12.54 11.55 -4.65
CA SER A 499 -11.42 11.63 -5.56
C SER A 499 -10.52 12.78 -5.13
N ASP A 500 -9.26 12.68 -5.46
CA ASP A 500 -8.33 13.79 -5.26
C ASP A 500 -8.44 14.82 -6.40
N SER A 501 -9.38 14.63 -7.32
CA SER A 501 -9.69 15.54 -8.43
C SER A 501 -10.75 16.54 -8.01
N TYR A 502 -10.32 17.74 -7.73
CA TYR A 502 -11.20 18.87 -7.49
C TYR A 502 -11.10 19.86 -8.64
N SER A 503 -12.21 20.53 -8.97
CA SER A 503 -12.15 21.73 -9.79
C SER A 503 -11.23 22.74 -9.12
N THR A 504 -10.47 23.50 -9.88
CA THR A 504 -9.55 24.51 -9.33
C THR A 504 -9.93 25.88 -9.85
N PHE A 505 -9.80 26.86 -8.98
CA PHE A 505 -9.95 28.26 -9.29
C PHE A 505 -8.68 29.03 -8.90
N THR A 506 -8.30 30.02 -9.70
CA THR A 506 -7.13 30.84 -9.49
C THR A 506 -7.53 32.27 -9.19
N PHE A 507 -7.07 32.81 -8.06
CA PHE A 507 -7.16 34.22 -7.73
C PHE A 507 -5.85 34.93 -8.15
N GLU A 508 -5.97 36.09 -8.78
CA GLU A 508 -4.82 36.95 -9.04
C GLU A 508 -4.70 38.02 -7.95
N LEU A 509 -3.69 37.90 -7.08
CA LEU A 509 -3.46 38.80 -5.96
C LEU A 509 -2.09 39.47 -6.08
N GLU A 510 -2.07 40.78 -6.28
CA GLU A 510 -0.82 41.58 -6.37
C GLU A 510 0.19 41.04 -7.38
N GLY A 511 -0.30 40.42 -8.47
CA GLY A 511 0.53 39.80 -9.51
C GLY A 511 1.03 38.39 -9.16
N GLN A 512 0.50 37.78 -8.13
CA GLN A 512 0.72 36.36 -7.79
C GLN A 512 -0.57 35.55 -7.96
N GLU A 513 -0.47 34.43 -8.61
CA GLU A 513 -1.55 33.44 -8.72
C GLU A 513 -1.69 32.63 -7.43
N VAL A 514 -2.89 32.64 -6.85
CA VAL A 514 -3.27 31.80 -5.72
C VAL A 514 -4.34 30.82 -6.16
N ARG A 515 -3.96 29.57 -6.35
CA ARG A 515 -4.87 28.48 -6.71
C ARG A 515 -5.55 27.90 -5.49
N CYS A 516 -6.81 27.52 -5.64
CA CYS A 516 -7.58 26.82 -4.61
C CYS A 516 -8.45 25.73 -5.23
N PHE A 517 -8.83 24.75 -4.44
CA PHE A 517 -9.88 23.81 -4.80
C PHE A 517 -11.24 24.53 -4.74
N SER A 518 -12.03 24.31 -5.76
CA SER A 518 -13.40 24.84 -5.88
C SER A 518 -14.39 23.73 -5.61
N ILE A 519 -15.26 23.92 -4.66
CA ILE A 519 -16.37 23.01 -4.35
C ILE A 519 -17.67 23.72 -4.70
N TYR A 520 -18.25 23.35 -5.83
CA TYR A 520 -19.56 23.86 -6.24
C TYR A 520 -20.64 23.15 -5.44
N CYS A 521 -21.48 23.89 -4.71
CA CYS A 521 -22.40 23.29 -3.75
C CYS A 521 -23.73 24.03 -3.62
N SER A 522 -24.73 23.36 -3.04
CA SER A 522 -26.01 23.96 -2.66
C SER A 522 -25.86 24.89 -1.45
N HIS A 523 -26.83 25.79 -1.27
CA HIS A 523 -26.78 26.83 -0.20
C HIS A 523 -26.67 26.26 1.21
N ASN A 524 -27.23 25.09 1.48
CA ASN A 524 -27.21 24.43 2.79
C ASN A 524 -26.05 23.43 2.98
N PHE A 525 -25.13 23.32 2.02
CA PHE A 525 -24.05 22.33 2.04
C PHE A 525 -23.15 22.44 3.30
N LEU A 526 -22.76 23.67 3.67
CA LEU A 526 -21.90 23.86 4.84
C LEU A 526 -22.61 23.45 6.14
N ASP A 527 -23.91 23.68 6.24
CA ASP A 527 -24.72 23.28 7.40
C ASP A 527 -24.86 21.75 7.47
N VAL A 528 -25.13 21.11 6.32
CA VAL A 528 -25.21 19.63 6.21
C VAL A 528 -23.88 18.98 6.56
N MET A 529 -22.76 19.55 6.13
CA MET A 529 -21.42 19.05 6.47
C MET A 529 -20.95 19.44 7.89
N GLY A 530 -21.68 20.32 8.58
CA GLY A 530 -21.26 20.82 9.90
C GLY A 530 -20.01 21.70 9.83
N ILE A 531 -19.79 22.40 8.72
CA ILE A 531 -18.66 23.31 8.53
C ILE A 531 -19.05 24.71 9.03
N PRO A 532 -18.48 25.19 10.15
CA PRO A 532 -18.86 26.47 10.70
C PRO A 532 -18.27 27.66 9.93
N VAL A 533 -19.09 28.64 9.59
CA VAL A 533 -18.61 29.93 9.09
C VAL A 533 -18.15 30.75 10.28
N ILE A 534 -16.87 31.16 10.31
CA ILE A 534 -16.22 31.83 11.43
C ILE A 534 -16.31 33.37 11.29
N GLU A 535 -16.25 33.84 10.04
CA GLU A 535 -16.27 35.26 9.71
C GLU A 535 -17.19 35.51 8.52
N GLY A 536 -17.92 36.64 8.49
CA GLY A 536 -18.89 36.90 7.46
C GLY A 536 -20.23 36.20 7.70
N ARG A 537 -20.85 35.66 6.65
CA ARG A 537 -22.13 34.95 6.73
C ARG A 537 -22.14 33.66 5.86
N ASN A 538 -23.04 32.74 6.18
CA ASN A 538 -23.31 31.58 5.37
C ASN A 538 -24.11 31.92 4.12
N PHE A 539 -24.19 31.00 3.18
CA PHE A 539 -25.01 31.10 1.97
C PHE A 539 -26.51 31.23 2.31
N MET A 540 -27.21 31.98 1.50
CA MET A 540 -28.67 31.99 1.42
C MET A 540 -29.09 31.47 0.03
N GLU A 541 -30.28 30.91 -0.07
CA GLU A 541 -30.80 30.44 -1.34
C GLU A 541 -30.85 31.54 -2.43
N SER A 542 -31.13 32.78 -2.01
CA SER A 542 -31.13 33.94 -2.89
C SER A 542 -29.78 34.29 -3.51
N ASP A 543 -28.67 33.89 -2.86
CA ASP A 543 -27.33 34.24 -3.30
C ASP A 543 -26.95 33.47 -4.59
N ALA A 544 -27.63 32.38 -4.90
CA ALA A 544 -27.39 31.58 -6.12
C ALA A 544 -27.53 32.41 -7.42
N TYR A 545 -28.36 33.43 -7.42
CA TYR A 545 -28.58 34.30 -8.61
C TYR A 545 -27.39 35.23 -8.91
N PHE A 546 -26.62 35.59 -7.91
CA PHE A 546 -25.53 36.56 -8.04
C PHE A 546 -24.15 35.90 -8.12
N GLY A 547 -24.08 34.62 -7.78
CA GLY A 547 -22.84 33.91 -7.57
C GLY A 547 -22.06 34.46 -6.36
N CYS A 548 -21.78 33.64 -5.38
CA CYS A 548 -20.96 34.03 -4.25
C CYS A 548 -20.14 32.83 -3.76
N ALA A 549 -19.12 33.14 -2.97
CA ALA A 549 -18.19 32.13 -2.48
C ALA A 549 -17.90 32.31 -1.00
N ILE A 550 -17.51 31.20 -0.36
CA ILE A 550 -17.00 31.17 1.02
C ILE A 550 -15.64 30.47 0.98
N MET A 551 -14.61 31.11 1.54
CA MET A 551 -13.25 30.56 1.56
C MET A 551 -12.95 29.82 2.88
N ASN A 552 -11.98 28.90 2.86
CA ASN A 552 -11.45 28.36 4.10
C ASN A 552 -10.35 29.28 4.68
N LYS A 553 -9.94 29.02 5.93
CA LYS A 553 -8.87 29.77 6.59
C LYS A 553 -7.55 29.75 5.81
N THR A 554 -7.18 28.61 5.23
CA THR A 554 -5.95 28.44 4.44
C THR A 554 -5.90 29.39 3.24
N LEU A 555 -7.02 29.59 2.53
CA LEU A 555 -7.09 30.52 1.40
C LEU A 555 -6.98 31.97 1.87
N LYS A 556 -7.58 32.32 3.02
CA LYS A 556 -7.39 33.63 3.64
C LYS A 556 -5.95 33.90 4.03
N ASP A 557 -5.27 32.92 4.62
CA ASP A 557 -3.85 33.04 5.02
C ASP A 557 -2.93 33.27 3.82
N LYS A 558 -3.34 32.88 2.61
CA LYS A 558 -2.68 33.21 1.33
C LYS A 558 -2.99 34.61 0.80
N GLY A 559 -3.81 35.39 1.49
CA GLY A 559 -4.05 36.83 1.17
C GLY A 559 -5.42 37.16 0.57
N VAL A 560 -6.25 36.16 0.25
CA VAL A 560 -7.63 36.40 -0.23
C VAL A 560 -8.46 36.98 0.91
N LYS A 561 -9.28 38.00 0.62
CA LYS A 561 -10.07 38.70 1.63
C LYS A 561 -11.56 38.57 1.37
N ILE A 562 -12.39 38.68 2.42
CA ILE A 562 -13.83 38.84 2.27
C ILE A 562 -14.09 40.12 1.45
N SER A 563 -15.10 40.05 0.59
CA SER A 563 -15.42 41.05 -0.43
C SER A 563 -14.46 41.12 -1.62
N THR A 564 -13.54 40.16 -1.78
CA THR A 564 -12.82 39.97 -3.03
C THR A 564 -13.83 39.52 -4.10
N MET A 565 -13.87 40.19 -5.23
CA MET A 565 -14.69 39.83 -6.38
C MET A 565 -13.78 39.36 -7.52
N GLU A 566 -14.05 38.16 -7.97
CA GLU A 566 -13.35 37.48 -9.08
C GLU A 566 -14.38 36.73 -9.94
N GLY A 567 -13.95 35.91 -10.87
CA GLY A 567 -14.84 35.13 -11.74
C GLY A 567 -15.84 34.19 -11.00
N VAL A 568 -15.67 33.97 -9.72
CA VAL A 568 -16.56 33.18 -8.85
C VAL A 568 -17.63 34.01 -8.12
N GLY A 569 -17.60 35.34 -8.28
CA GLY A 569 -18.44 36.27 -7.54
C GLY A 569 -17.80 36.80 -6.25
N GLU A 570 -18.64 37.36 -5.36
CA GLU A 570 -18.15 37.95 -4.12
C GLU A 570 -17.89 36.90 -3.04
N ILE A 571 -16.74 36.98 -2.35
CA ILE A 571 -16.45 36.18 -1.16
C ILE A 571 -17.19 36.80 0.05
N ILE A 572 -18.18 36.10 0.56
CA ILE A 572 -19.09 36.56 1.60
C ILE A 572 -18.79 36.06 3.02
N GLY A 573 -17.91 35.04 3.11
CA GLY A 573 -17.60 34.41 4.39
C GLY A 573 -16.31 33.59 4.39
N GLN A 574 -15.95 33.15 5.59
CA GLN A 574 -14.78 32.29 5.83
C GLN A 574 -15.15 31.19 6.80
N THR A 575 -14.74 29.95 6.45
CA THR A 575 -14.80 28.78 7.35
C THR A 575 -13.51 28.61 8.15
N GLY A 576 -13.50 27.68 9.09
CA GLY A 576 -12.28 27.16 9.72
C GLY A 576 -11.36 26.44 8.72
N GLU A 577 -10.36 25.76 9.26
CA GLU A 577 -9.60 24.81 8.46
C GLU A 577 -10.48 23.60 8.15
N VAL A 578 -10.57 23.26 6.88
CA VAL A 578 -11.27 22.07 6.40
C VAL A 578 -10.27 21.24 5.63
N ARG A 579 -10.13 19.98 6.03
CA ARG A 579 -9.16 19.07 5.44
C ARG A 579 -9.86 17.94 4.70
N VAL A 580 -9.69 17.93 3.41
CA VAL A 580 -10.30 16.94 2.49
C VAL A 580 -9.28 15.92 1.96
N ASN A 581 -7.99 16.16 2.18
CA ASN A 581 -6.88 15.33 1.71
C ASN A 581 -6.12 14.66 2.87
N SER A 582 -5.24 13.71 2.54
CA SER A 582 -4.42 12.99 3.51
C SER A 582 -3.54 13.94 4.34
N LEU A 583 -3.29 13.58 5.62
CA LEU A 583 -2.35 14.28 6.52
C LEU A 583 -0.88 14.27 6.04
N ARG A 584 -0.59 13.64 4.91
CA ARG A 584 0.71 13.78 4.24
C ARG A 584 0.91 15.16 3.63
N HIS A 585 -0.17 15.76 3.15
CA HIS A 585 -0.16 17.06 2.50
C HIS A 585 -0.54 18.17 3.48
N GLU A 586 -0.13 19.38 3.18
CA GLU A 586 -0.65 20.56 3.87
C GLU A 586 -2.14 20.73 3.59
N THR A 587 -2.84 21.47 4.46
CA THR A 587 -4.26 21.79 4.25
C THR A 587 -4.40 22.61 2.97
N ALA A 588 -5.23 22.11 2.05
CA ALA A 588 -5.45 22.79 0.78
C ALA A 588 -6.26 24.09 0.96
N PRO A 589 -5.98 25.14 0.20
CA PRO A 589 -6.87 26.29 0.08
C PRO A 589 -8.14 25.85 -0.65
N ILE A 590 -9.31 26.14 -0.05
CA ILE A 590 -10.64 25.73 -0.56
C ILE A 590 -11.53 26.95 -0.70
N CYS A 591 -12.27 27.00 -1.80
CA CYS A 591 -13.32 27.96 -2.07
C CYS A 591 -14.65 27.20 -2.33
N TYR A 592 -15.62 27.38 -1.48
CA TYR A 592 -17.00 26.89 -1.68
C TYR A 592 -17.74 27.88 -2.56
N ILE A 593 -18.36 27.43 -3.63
CA ILE A 593 -18.97 28.28 -4.64
C ILE A 593 -20.44 27.91 -4.80
N LEU A 594 -21.32 28.87 -4.54
CA LEU A 594 -22.73 28.71 -4.77
C LEU A 594 -23.07 29.16 -6.19
N VAL A 595 -23.64 28.26 -6.98
CA VAL A 595 -24.07 28.54 -8.35
C VAL A 595 -25.52 28.12 -8.55
N PRO A 596 -26.23 28.75 -9.49
CA PRO A 596 -27.56 28.31 -9.87
C PRO A 596 -27.55 26.86 -10.38
N LYS A 597 -28.64 26.13 -10.15
CA LYS A 597 -28.80 24.71 -10.55
C LYS A 597 -28.55 24.47 -12.04
N GLU A 598 -28.79 25.47 -12.87
CA GLU A 598 -28.63 25.39 -14.32
C GLU A 598 -27.13 25.44 -14.77
N PHE A 599 -26.24 25.94 -13.93
CA PHE A 599 -24.83 26.13 -14.25
C PHE A 599 -23.93 24.97 -13.85
N ALA A 600 -24.32 24.19 -12.85
CA ALA A 600 -23.50 23.05 -12.38
C ALA A 600 -24.36 21.83 -12.10
N THR A 601 -23.89 20.69 -12.53
CA THR A 601 -24.52 19.39 -12.26
C THR A 601 -23.94 18.83 -10.97
N MET A 602 -24.62 18.98 -9.85
CA MET A 602 -24.16 18.50 -8.56
C MET A 602 -24.50 17.03 -8.36
N ASN A 603 -23.61 16.15 -8.77
CA ASN A 603 -23.85 14.70 -8.77
C ASN A 603 -23.83 14.06 -7.38
N PHE A 604 -23.09 14.64 -6.41
CA PHE A 604 -23.00 14.10 -5.06
C PHE A 604 -24.09 14.64 -4.15
N THR A 605 -24.89 13.72 -3.60
CA THR A 605 -25.94 14.00 -2.63
C THR A 605 -25.47 13.65 -1.23
N TYR A 606 -25.36 14.63 -0.36
CA TYR A 606 -24.98 14.47 1.03
C TYR A 606 -26.21 14.47 1.91
N ILE A 607 -26.41 13.38 2.67
CA ILE A 607 -27.60 13.14 3.49
C ILE A 607 -27.17 13.14 4.94
N ARG A 608 -27.54 14.19 5.69
CA ARG A 608 -27.27 14.28 7.13
C ARG A 608 -28.28 13.45 7.90
N LEU A 609 -27.78 12.56 8.75
CA LEU A 609 -28.59 11.66 9.58
C LEU A 609 -28.63 12.14 11.03
N LYS A 610 -29.77 11.95 11.68
CA LYS A 610 -29.94 12.23 13.11
C LYS A 610 -29.22 11.13 13.92
N ARG A 611 -28.81 11.48 15.15
CA ARG A 611 -28.12 10.52 16.04
C ARG A 611 -29.08 9.44 16.58
N GLY A 612 -28.56 8.22 16.72
CA GLY A 612 -29.24 7.14 17.44
C GLY A 612 -30.00 6.15 16.57
N TYR A 613 -29.92 6.25 15.26
CA TYR A 613 -30.48 5.25 14.35
C TYR A 613 -29.46 4.16 13.96
N ASP A 614 -29.97 2.98 13.63
CA ASP A 614 -29.16 1.88 13.09
C ASP A 614 -28.78 2.19 11.64
N ARG A 615 -27.50 1.99 11.32
CA ARG A 615 -26.94 2.30 10.00
C ARG A 615 -27.59 1.49 8.89
N GLN A 616 -27.87 0.19 9.15
CA GLN A 616 -28.47 -0.70 8.17
C GLN A 616 -29.94 -0.32 7.88
N ASP A 617 -30.72 -0.04 8.93
CA ASP A 617 -32.14 0.36 8.79
C ASP A 617 -32.29 1.64 7.98
N VAL A 618 -31.40 2.61 8.22
CA VAL A 618 -31.40 3.87 7.46
C VAL A 618 -30.96 3.66 6.02
N THR A 619 -29.95 2.82 5.78
CA THR A 619 -29.51 2.46 4.43
C THR A 619 -30.64 1.85 3.62
N ASP A 620 -31.39 0.88 4.21
CA ASP A 620 -32.51 0.22 3.54
C ASP A 620 -33.64 1.21 3.17
N LYS A 621 -33.87 2.21 4.02
CA LYS A 621 -34.88 3.27 3.77
C LYS A 621 -34.46 4.23 2.68
N ILE A 622 -33.18 4.67 2.69
CA ILE A 622 -32.62 5.53 1.63
C ILE A 622 -32.65 4.75 0.31
N GLU A 623 -32.21 3.50 0.30
CA GLU A 623 -32.24 2.64 -0.90
C GLU A 623 -33.66 2.50 -1.46
N ALA A 624 -34.68 2.36 -0.60
CA ALA A 624 -36.08 2.32 -1.03
C ALA A 624 -36.50 3.60 -1.76
N VAL A 625 -36.11 4.79 -1.24
CA VAL A 625 -36.40 6.06 -1.88
C VAL A 625 -35.66 6.20 -3.21
N LEU A 626 -34.41 5.79 -3.28
CA LEU A 626 -33.62 5.82 -4.51
C LEU A 626 -34.18 4.89 -5.58
N LYS A 627 -34.65 3.69 -5.21
CA LYS A 627 -35.33 2.75 -6.10
C LYS A 627 -36.70 3.25 -6.56
N GLU A 628 -37.41 4.05 -5.74
CA GLU A 628 -38.62 4.76 -6.16
C GLU A 628 -38.33 5.80 -7.24
N MET A 629 -37.17 6.45 -7.16
CA MET A 629 -36.68 7.40 -8.15
C MET A 629 -36.28 6.74 -9.47
N ASP A 630 -35.46 5.68 -9.40
CA ASP A 630 -34.99 4.89 -10.53
C ASP A 630 -34.68 3.45 -10.11
N LEU A 631 -35.53 2.51 -10.54
CA LEU A 631 -35.42 1.10 -10.18
C LEU A 631 -34.20 0.41 -10.82
N THR A 632 -33.72 0.93 -11.94
CA THR A 632 -32.68 0.31 -12.75
C THR A 632 -31.28 0.84 -12.49
N TYR A 633 -31.16 2.02 -11.90
CA TYR A 633 -29.88 2.64 -11.63
C TYR A 633 -29.19 1.99 -10.42
N PRO A 634 -27.90 1.62 -10.51
CA PRO A 634 -27.15 0.97 -9.44
C PRO A 634 -26.64 2.01 -8.43
N PHE A 635 -27.53 2.50 -7.56
CA PHE A 635 -27.13 3.42 -6.50
C PHE A 635 -26.22 2.74 -5.50
N GLU A 636 -25.14 3.42 -5.13
CA GLU A 636 -24.26 3.04 -4.04
C GLU A 636 -24.38 4.08 -2.93
N ILE A 637 -24.79 3.62 -1.74
CA ILE A 637 -24.89 4.45 -0.54
C ILE A 637 -23.63 4.24 0.26
N GLU A 638 -22.82 5.29 0.39
CA GLU A 638 -21.61 5.24 1.15
C GLU A 638 -21.70 6.15 2.38
N PHE A 639 -21.13 5.73 3.48
CA PHE A 639 -21.02 6.60 4.64
C PHE A 639 -19.73 7.38 4.59
N TYR A 640 -19.79 8.64 4.96
CA TYR A 640 -18.68 9.55 4.77
C TYR A 640 -17.45 9.22 5.65
N ASP A 641 -17.65 8.58 6.79
CA ASP A 641 -16.58 8.02 7.62
C ASP A 641 -15.80 6.92 6.87
N ASP A 642 -16.51 6.03 6.12
CA ASP A 642 -15.88 5.00 5.28
C ASP A 642 -15.13 5.62 4.09
N VAL A 643 -15.66 6.73 3.52
CA VAL A 643 -15.00 7.49 2.45
C VAL A 643 -13.67 8.05 2.95
N MET A 644 -13.70 8.69 4.12
CA MET A 644 -12.48 9.26 4.72
C MET A 644 -11.48 8.17 5.15
N GLU A 645 -11.93 6.99 5.55
CA GLU A 645 -11.03 5.87 5.81
C GLU A 645 -10.31 5.41 4.52
N ARG A 646 -10.97 5.46 3.38
CA ARG A 646 -10.34 5.14 2.07
C ARG A 646 -9.23 6.12 1.68
N VAL A 647 -9.34 7.39 2.04
CA VAL A 647 -8.26 8.38 1.82
C VAL A 647 -6.95 7.91 2.48
N TYR A 648 -7.06 7.20 3.62
CA TYR A 648 -5.92 6.65 4.36
C TYR A 648 -5.67 5.16 4.10
N GLU A 649 -6.39 4.53 3.16
CA GLU A 649 -6.28 3.09 2.90
C GLU A 649 -4.85 2.62 2.59
N PRO A 650 -4.04 3.35 1.77
CA PRO A 650 -2.66 2.97 1.50
C PRO A 650 -1.80 2.93 2.76
N GLU A 651 -1.94 3.94 3.64
CA GLU A 651 -1.22 4.04 4.91
C GLU A 651 -1.67 2.95 5.90
N ILE A 652 -2.98 2.72 5.98
CA ILE A 652 -3.56 1.68 6.84
C ILE A 652 -3.09 0.30 6.40
N LYS A 653 -3.13 -0.01 5.10
CA LYS A 653 -2.60 -1.27 4.54
C LYS A 653 -1.13 -1.44 4.86
N GLN A 654 -0.32 -0.42 4.63
CA GLN A 654 1.10 -0.45 4.95
C GLN A 654 1.34 -0.64 6.45
N GLY A 655 0.62 0.07 7.30
CA GLY A 655 0.71 -0.07 8.76
C GLY A 655 0.33 -1.47 9.23
N LYS A 656 -0.71 -2.10 8.66
CA LYS A 656 -1.09 -3.48 8.92
C LYS A 656 0.04 -4.45 8.53
N ILE A 657 0.63 -4.29 7.36
CA ILE A 657 1.77 -5.10 6.90
C ILE A 657 2.96 -4.97 7.88
N ILE A 658 3.38 -3.75 8.19
CA ILE A 658 4.48 -3.47 9.12
C ILE A 658 4.21 -4.12 10.49
N SER A 659 2.99 -3.98 11.01
CA SER A 659 2.59 -4.53 12.32
C SER A 659 2.64 -6.06 12.34
N ILE A 660 2.06 -6.72 11.33
CA ILE A 660 2.05 -8.19 11.21
C ILE A 660 3.48 -8.74 11.18
N PHE A 661 4.34 -8.17 10.33
CA PHE A 661 5.72 -8.67 10.19
C PHE A 661 6.60 -8.29 11.38
N SER A 662 6.32 -7.21 12.09
CA SER A 662 7.01 -6.87 13.36
C SER A 662 6.59 -7.81 14.49
N ILE A 663 5.32 -8.17 14.60
CA ILE A 663 4.84 -9.19 15.54
C ILE A 663 5.45 -10.56 15.21
N LEU A 664 5.52 -10.91 13.91
CA LEU A 664 6.18 -12.13 13.47
C LEU A 664 7.67 -12.13 13.84
N ALA A 665 8.36 -11.02 13.65
CA ALA A 665 9.77 -10.85 14.06
C ALA A 665 9.95 -11.05 15.57
N ALA A 666 9.05 -10.51 16.39
CA ALA A 666 9.05 -10.73 17.84
C ALA A 666 8.79 -12.20 18.19
N ALA A 667 7.84 -12.86 17.53
CA ALA A 667 7.59 -14.28 17.71
C ALA A 667 8.80 -15.14 17.32
N LEU A 668 9.44 -14.84 16.19
CA LEU A 668 10.67 -15.49 15.75
C LEU A 668 11.81 -15.30 16.77
N SER A 669 11.93 -14.10 17.33
CA SER A 669 12.90 -13.81 18.37
C SER A 669 12.66 -14.65 19.63
N LEU A 670 11.42 -14.74 20.09
CA LEU A 670 11.04 -15.56 21.24
C LEU A 670 11.25 -17.07 21.00
N ILE A 671 10.98 -17.55 19.78
CA ILE A 671 11.29 -18.93 19.37
C ILE A 671 12.80 -19.19 19.45
N GLY A 672 13.63 -18.25 19.01
CA GLY A 672 15.07 -18.34 19.10
C GLY A 672 15.56 -18.39 20.55
N VAL A 673 15.03 -17.51 21.40
CA VAL A 673 15.32 -17.51 22.86
C VAL A 673 14.89 -18.83 23.49
N PHE A 674 13.69 -19.33 23.19
CA PHE A 674 13.21 -20.60 23.70
C PHE A 674 14.19 -21.74 23.36
N GLY A 675 14.57 -21.87 22.09
CA GLY A 675 15.51 -22.90 21.65
C GLY A 675 16.87 -22.79 22.34
N GLN A 676 17.34 -21.55 22.52
CA GLN A 676 18.60 -21.28 23.19
C GLN A 676 18.57 -21.62 24.69
N VAL A 677 17.53 -21.20 25.42
CA VAL A 677 17.35 -21.51 26.84
C VAL A 677 17.25 -23.01 27.07
N LEU A 678 16.48 -23.70 26.18
CA LEU A 678 16.36 -25.16 26.27
C LEU A 678 17.71 -25.86 26.21
N LEU A 679 18.59 -25.43 25.31
CA LEU A 679 19.92 -26.00 25.17
C LEU A 679 20.84 -25.59 26.34
N ASP A 680 20.81 -24.32 26.75
CA ASP A 680 21.60 -23.82 27.89
C ASP A 680 21.24 -24.57 29.22
N VAL A 681 19.95 -24.81 29.42
CA VAL A 681 19.44 -25.59 30.57
C VAL A 681 19.91 -27.04 30.52
N GLN A 682 19.90 -27.67 29.35
CA GLN A 682 20.39 -29.04 29.21
C GLN A 682 21.88 -29.17 29.47
N TYR A 683 22.68 -28.21 29.03
CA TYR A 683 24.12 -28.19 29.34
C TYR A 683 24.43 -27.97 30.81
N LYS A 684 23.62 -27.14 31.49
CA LYS A 684 23.80 -26.82 32.92
C LYS A 684 23.09 -27.82 33.86
N ARG A 685 22.39 -28.83 33.32
CA ARG A 685 21.55 -29.73 34.10
C ARG A 685 22.28 -30.42 35.22
N ARG A 686 23.54 -30.86 34.96
CA ARG A 686 24.40 -31.48 35.97
C ARG A 686 24.84 -30.45 37.02
N ASP A 687 25.28 -29.28 36.58
CA ASP A 687 25.72 -28.23 37.50
C ASP A 687 24.57 -27.77 38.41
N LEU A 688 23.36 -27.64 37.86
CA LEU A 688 22.15 -27.32 38.62
C LEU A 688 21.79 -28.43 39.60
N ALA A 689 21.92 -29.70 39.22
CA ALA A 689 21.70 -30.83 40.11
C ALA A 689 22.71 -30.86 41.25
N VAL A 690 24.00 -30.64 40.98
CA VAL A 690 25.04 -30.55 41.98
C VAL A 690 24.79 -29.39 42.93
N MET A 691 24.50 -28.18 42.44
CA MET A 691 24.19 -27.02 43.28
C MET A 691 22.98 -27.30 44.19
N LYS A 692 21.97 -28.01 43.69
CA LYS A 692 20.79 -28.40 44.49
C LYS A 692 21.13 -29.39 45.61
N VAL A 693 22.02 -30.34 45.32
CA VAL A 693 22.56 -31.26 46.37
C VAL A 693 23.30 -30.51 47.46
N TYR A 694 24.02 -29.42 47.10
CA TYR A 694 24.67 -28.52 48.04
C TYR A 694 23.72 -27.52 48.72
N GLY A 695 22.40 -27.64 48.53
CA GLY A 695 21.42 -26.85 49.25
C GLY A 695 20.99 -25.54 48.55
N ALA A 696 21.31 -25.36 47.26
CA ALA A 696 20.84 -24.18 46.54
C ALA A 696 19.32 -24.20 46.36
N ASP A 697 18.69 -23.06 46.68
CA ASP A 697 17.25 -22.88 46.51
C ASP A 697 16.84 -22.81 45.01
N THR A 698 15.71 -23.39 44.69
CA THR A 698 15.18 -23.42 43.33
C THR A 698 14.95 -22.02 42.77
N ALA A 699 14.42 -21.09 43.59
CA ALA A 699 14.19 -19.71 43.17
C ALA A 699 15.48 -18.97 42.86
N GLY A 700 16.56 -19.17 43.65
CA GLY A 700 17.87 -18.60 43.40
C GLY A 700 18.50 -19.07 42.09
N LEU A 701 18.40 -20.39 41.80
CA LEU A 701 18.89 -20.97 40.55
C LEU A 701 18.15 -20.42 39.29
N VAL A 702 16.85 -20.25 39.38
CA VAL A 702 16.04 -19.63 38.33
C VAL A 702 16.43 -18.16 38.13
N MET A 703 16.57 -17.40 39.23
CA MET A 703 16.91 -15.98 39.18
C MET A 703 18.29 -15.75 38.54
N ASP A 704 19.30 -16.57 38.83
CA ASP A 704 20.63 -16.47 38.20
C ASP A 704 20.58 -16.79 36.71
N GLY A 705 19.72 -17.71 36.28
CA GLY A 705 19.45 -17.97 34.87
C GLY A 705 18.83 -16.76 34.17
N LEU A 706 17.88 -16.09 34.81
CA LEU A 706 17.14 -14.95 34.28
C LEU A 706 17.96 -13.66 34.19
N LYS A 707 18.86 -13.39 35.16
CA LYS A 707 19.73 -12.21 35.18
C LYS A 707 20.46 -11.99 33.87
N ARG A 708 20.97 -13.07 33.28
CA ARG A 708 21.68 -13.02 32.00
C ARG A 708 20.82 -12.52 30.87
N TYR A 709 19.60 -13.06 30.74
CA TYR A 709 18.67 -12.65 29.64
C TYR A 709 18.14 -11.24 29.85
N THR A 710 17.92 -10.82 31.10
CA THR A 710 17.57 -9.44 31.46
C THR A 710 18.67 -8.47 31.03
N LEU A 711 19.94 -8.78 31.31
CA LEU A 711 21.07 -7.92 30.92
C LEU A 711 21.23 -7.84 29.40
N ILE A 712 21.06 -8.97 28.68
CA ILE A 712 21.10 -9.00 27.21
C ILE A 712 19.96 -8.15 26.62
N ALA A 713 18.75 -8.29 27.14
CA ALA A 713 17.61 -7.51 26.67
C ALA A 713 17.80 -6.00 26.95
N ALA A 714 18.29 -5.64 28.15
CA ALA A 714 18.54 -4.24 28.53
C ALA A 714 19.64 -3.59 27.66
N THR A 715 20.74 -4.30 27.40
CA THR A 715 21.83 -3.80 26.53
C THR A 715 21.35 -3.67 25.07
N ALA A 716 20.59 -4.64 24.56
CA ALA A 716 20.00 -4.61 23.24
C ALA A 716 19.00 -3.44 23.09
N PHE A 717 18.17 -3.21 24.11
CA PHE A 717 17.24 -2.09 24.13
C PHE A 717 17.95 -0.73 24.12
N ALA A 718 19.02 -0.58 24.92
CA ALA A 718 19.82 0.65 24.93
C ALA A 718 20.40 0.99 23.54
N ILE A 719 20.77 -0.03 22.76
CA ILE A 719 21.23 0.14 21.37
C ILE A 719 20.05 0.42 20.43
N ALA A 720 18.91 -0.25 20.64
CA ALA A 720 17.75 -0.12 19.78
C ALA A 720 17.08 1.27 19.85
N VAL A 721 17.06 1.91 21.04
CA VAL A 721 16.39 3.21 21.24
C VAL A 721 16.88 4.29 20.28
N PRO A 722 18.18 4.63 20.17
CA PRO A 722 18.61 5.68 19.27
C PRO A 722 18.35 5.36 17.80
N VAL A 723 18.48 4.10 17.40
CA VAL A 723 18.19 3.65 16.02
C VAL A 723 16.70 3.78 15.72
N SER A 724 15.85 3.39 16.65
CA SER A 724 14.40 3.52 16.51
C SER A 724 13.96 4.98 16.47
N CYS A 725 14.53 5.84 17.32
CA CYS A 725 14.26 7.28 17.29
C CYS A 725 14.59 7.87 15.91
N PHE A 726 15.75 7.53 15.36
CA PHE A 726 16.15 7.99 14.04
C PHE A 726 15.20 7.48 12.94
N ALA A 727 14.87 6.18 12.94
CA ALA A 727 13.99 5.58 11.93
C ALA A 727 12.57 6.17 11.99
N VAL A 728 11.99 6.30 13.19
CA VAL A 728 10.65 6.86 13.39
C VAL A 728 10.63 8.34 13.01
N SER A 729 11.62 9.14 13.42
CA SER A 729 11.69 10.56 13.04
C SER A 729 11.74 10.75 11.52
N ARG A 730 12.57 9.95 10.84
CA ARG A 730 12.68 10.02 9.37
C ARG A 730 11.40 9.62 8.66
N TRP A 731 10.64 8.71 9.24
CA TRP A 731 9.35 8.28 8.68
C TRP A 731 8.27 9.33 8.93
N LEU A 732 8.20 9.91 10.14
CA LEU A 732 7.20 10.91 10.51
C LEU A 732 7.33 12.22 9.71
N VAL A 733 8.52 12.61 9.29
CA VAL A 733 8.74 13.80 8.43
C VAL A 733 7.97 13.72 7.08
N ASN A 734 7.48 12.54 6.68
CA ASN A 734 6.66 12.42 5.46
C ASN A 734 5.18 12.83 5.67
N PHE A 735 4.81 13.27 6.86
CA PHE A 735 3.45 13.73 7.18
C PHE A 735 3.52 15.20 7.58
N ALA A 736 2.66 16.03 7.00
CA ALA A 736 2.53 17.43 7.40
C ALA A 736 2.04 17.51 8.88
N GLU A 737 1.10 16.61 9.22
CA GLU A 737 0.63 16.46 10.59
C GLU A 737 1.00 15.08 11.14
N HIS A 738 1.72 15.06 12.26
CA HIS A 738 2.19 13.81 12.84
C HIS A 738 2.21 13.81 14.37
N ILE A 739 2.17 12.61 14.96
CA ILE A 739 2.28 12.40 16.39
C ILE A 739 3.66 12.81 16.91
N THR A 740 3.73 13.22 18.16
CA THR A 740 4.98 13.31 18.89
C THR A 740 5.40 11.93 19.42
N MET A 741 6.70 11.61 19.31
CA MET A 741 7.22 10.37 19.87
C MET A 741 7.09 10.36 21.40
N SER A 742 6.35 9.38 21.93
CA SER A 742 6.14 9.24 23.36
C SER A 742 7.13 8.26 23.97
N ALA A 743 7.75 8.61 25.09
CA ALA A 743 8.60 7.69 25.85
C ALA A 743 7.85 6.41 26.27
N TRP A 744 6.53 6.48 26.40
CA TRP A 744 5.68 5.35 26.77
C TRP A 744 5.74 4.20 25.74
N THR A 745 5.85 4.51 24.45
CA THR A 745 5.97 3.46 23.41
C THR A 745 7.23 2.62 23.58
N PHE A 746 8.33 3.24 23.97
CA PHE A 746 9.59 2.56 24.25
C PHE A 746 9.51 1.70 25.52
N ILE A 747 8.97 2.27 26.60
CA ILE A 747 8.81 1.59 27.89
C ILE A 747 7.90 0.36 27.75
N LEU A 748 6.75 0.52 27.09
CA LEU A 748 5.79 -0.56 26.85
C LEU A 748 6.43 -1.71 26.06
N THR A 749 7.11 -1.37 24.95
CA THR A 749 7.80 -2.37 24.13
C THR A 749 8.86 -3.14 24.93
N PHE A 750 9.65 -2.43 25.76
CA PHE A 750 10.64 -3.07 26.62
C PHE A 750 9.99 -4.03 27.62
N ILE A 751 8.96 -3.56 28.33
CA ILE A 751 8.27 -4.38 29.36
C ILE A 751 7.67 -5.62 28.72
N VAL A 752 6.98 -5.51 27.58
CA VAL A 752 6.31 -6.64 26.91
C VAL A 752 7.34 -7.69 26.45
N ILE A 753 8.37 -7.29 25.73
CA ILE A 753 9.39 -8.22 25.23
C ILE A 753 10.17 -8.85 26.38
N LEU A 754 10.53 -8.07 27.40
CA LEU A 754 11.23 -8.57 28.58
C LEU A 754 10.36 -9.57 29.35
N ALA A 755 9.08 -9.24 29.61
CA ALA A 755 8.16 -10.12 30.34
C ALA A 755 7.97 -11.45 29.62
N LEU A 756 7.75 -11.45 28.29
CA LEU A 756 7.65 -12.66 27.49
C LEU A 756 8.94 -13.48 27.50
N THR A 757 10.09 -12.82 27.42
CA THR A 757 11.41 -13.47 27.49
C THR A 757 11.62 -14.14 28.84
N LEU A 758 11.33 -13.43 29.95
CA LEU A 758 11.49 -13.93 31.31
C LEU A 758 10.49 -15.06 31.59
N LEU A 759 9.28 -14.99 31.07
CA LEU A 759 8.29 -16.07 31.18
C LEU A 759 8.81 -17.36 30.52
N ILE A 760 9.29 -17.24 29.25
CA ILE A 760 9.81 -18.39 28.50
C ILE A 760 11.07 -18.97 29.19
N ALA A 761 12.02 -18.14 29.54
CA ALA A 761 13.24 -18.58 30.20
C ALA A 761 12.98 -19.15 31.61
N GLY A 762 12.14 -18.47 32.37
CA GLY A 762 11.75 -18.86 33.72
C GLY A 762 11.10 -20.24 33.79
N LEU A 763 10.13 -20.49 32.90
CA LEU A 763 9.47 -21.80 32.81
C LEU A 763 10.45 -22.94 32.52
N GLN A 764 11.45 -22.71 31.67
CA GLN A 764 12.44 -23.74 31.32
C GLN A 764 13.46 -23.98 32.45
N PHE A 765 13.98 -22.89 33.05
CA PHE A 765 14.86 -23.02 34.21
C PHE A 765 14.14 -23.65 35.39
N TRP A 766 12.89 -23.28 35.67
CA TRP A 766 12.07 -23.86 36.74
C TRP A 766 11.86 -25.36 36.54
N ARG A 767 11.45 -25.79 35.32
CA ARG A 767 11.31 -27.22 35.01
C ARG A 767 12.59 -28.00 35.23
N SER A 768 13.74 -27.45 34.87
CA SER A 768 15.03 -28.12 35.08
C SER A 768 15.44 -28.16 36.54
N ALA A 769 15.24 -27.06 37.29
CA ALA A 769 15.59 -26.95 38.68
C ALA A 769 14.67 -27.81 39.59
N THR A 770 13.45 -28.16 39.14
CA THR A 770 12.52 -29.05 39.86
C THR A 770 12.77 -30.53 39.57
N THR A 771 13.60 -30.89 38.58
CA THR A 771 13.96 -32.30 38.30
C THR A 771 14.74 -32.90 39.44
N ASP A 772 14.49 -34.19 39.75
CA ASP A 772 15.19 -34.91 40.82
C ASP A 772 16.71 -35.04 40.54
N PRO A 773 17.59 -34.50 41.41
CA PRO A 773 19.03 -34.58 41.23
C PRO A 773 19.52 -36.04 41.11
N ALA A 774 18.93 -36.98 41.83
CA ALA A 774 19.32 -38.39 41.79
C ALA A 774 19.09 -39.03 40.42
N GLU A 775 17.99 -38.67 39.75
CA GLU A 775 17.71 -39.13 38.38
C GLU A 775 18.68 -38.55 37.33
N VAL A 776 19.09 -37.31 37.54
CA VAL A 776 20.03 -36.61 36.65
C VAL A 776 21.44 -37.21 36.75
N LEU A 777 21.88 -37.49 37.96
CA LEU A 777 23.25 -38.02 38.22
C LEU A 777 23.36 -39.51 37.90
N ARG A 778 22.28 -40.27 37.89
CA ARG A 778 22.24 -41.74 37.59
C ARG A 778 22.17 -42.05 36.09
N LYS A 779 21.63 -41.19 35.27
CA LYS A 779 21.43 -41.43 33.82
C LYS A 779 22.70 -41.17 32.98
N GLU A 780 23.81 -40.75 33.58
CA GLU A 780 25.12 -40.67 32.96
C GLU A 780 26.03 -41.79 33.45
#